data_6866a24016f080f2991e2afca8f933cd
#
_entry.id   6866a24016f080f2991e2afca8f933cd
#
_cell.length_a   1.000
_cell.length_b   1.000
_cell.length_c   1.000
_cell.angle_alpha   90.00
_cell.angle_beta   90.00
_cell.angle_gamma   90.00
#
_symmetry.space_group_name_H-M   'P 1'
#
loop_
_entity.id
_entity.type
_entity.pdbx_description
1 polymer ?
#
loop_
_entity_poly.entity_id
_entity_poly.type
_entity_poly.pdbx_seq_one_letter_code
_entity_poly.pdbx_strand_id
1 'polypeptide(L)'
;MKREEKNTFRTPLSRIEDERQFLEPIDGLQDGFDEPDEDSGGEDGSPFDNQANGGEEHSGAPRGQRKSALDTFCIDLSGKAERNELDPMIGREDILNRMMLVLCRRKKNNPVLIGEPGVGKSAIVEGLANRIAEKRVPLALLDKRIYALDTAQLVAGSKYRGEFEERLKKVLKEVKRNPNIILFIDEIHTIIGAGQAENSLDMSNMIKPALAQGELRCIGASTLTEYAKTIERDGALERRFQKIVVPPNSAEETYEILEQIKPVYEKYHGVVYNDEALKLAVELTDRYVNERFFPDKAIDVMDEAGAAAGMSRKLPKNKIEEIDQECAFYKSKQDEAVRDHNFELAAAWRDKARNAQERMEALRAEVRNQESDNEVTGDSVAKVVASMAGVPMERIAQTEAKRLRELNKVLSAQVIGQTDAVNTIARAIQRNRLGLRDEKRPIGSFLFLGPTGVGKTFLAKKLAEQLFGSEDALVRVDMSEYSEKFNVSRLIGSPPGYVGYEEGGQLTEKIRRRPYSVVLLDEIEKAHPEVFNVMLQLLDEGTLTDGLGRVVSFKNTVIIMTGNIGSRRLSEFGSGVGFSADNGAISPEVSRGIIEKELKKTFTPEFLNRLDAVVHFNALDKPAIRLIIDNRIAEITERIARQGYHIEVDESCRAFLAEKGFDPKNGARPVNRILQTEIEDRLTDLILDESVKAGDTILFSKKKAGVKVTIRSPKEEALSVES
;
A
#
# COMPACT_ATOMS: atom_id res chain seq x y z
N MET A 1 -4.97 70.01 -7.51
CA MET A 1 -6.25 70.56 -7.03
C MET A 1 -7.06 69.45 -6.42
N LYS A 2 -7.21 69.51 -5.08
CA LYS A 2 -8.39 69.21 -4.22
C LYS A 2 -9.05 67.83 -4.50
N ARG A 3 -9.39 66.98 -3.56
CA ARG A 3 -9.45 67.03 -2.07
C ARG A 3 -9.54 65.60 -1.56
N GLU A 4 -9.00 65.42 -0.39
CA GLU A 4 -9.22 64.34 0.58
C GLU A 4 -10.71 64.09 0.86
N GLU A 5 -11.06 62.83 1.17
CA GLU A 5 -11.99 62.59 2.27
C GLU A 5 -11.74 61.19 2.89
N LYS A 6 -11.37 61.27 4.16
CA LYS A 6 -11.34 60.18 5.12
C LYS A 6 -12.78 59.79 5.46
N ASN A 7 -13.06 58.51 5.61
CA ASN A 7 -14.11 58.09 6.52
C ASN A 7 -13.76 56.80 7.26
N THR A 8 -13.50 56.98 8.50
CA THR A 8 -13.47 56.04 9.61
C THR A 8 -14.85 55.49 9.89
N PHE A 9 -15.00 54.19 10.05
CA PHE A 9 -16.09 53.61 10.84
C PHE A 9 -15.59 52.58 11.85
N ARG A 10 -15.98 52.84 13.08
CA ARG A 10 -15.75 52.13 14.34
C ARG A 10 -16.58 50.87 14.41
N THR A 11 -16.02 49.86 15.09
CA THR A 11 -16.69 48.73 15.72
C THR A 11 -17.81 49.09 16.66
N PRO A 12 -18.75 48.20 16.95
CA PRO A 12 -19.07 47.94 18.35
C PRO A 12 -19.01 46.44 18.72
N LEU A 13 -18.29 46.22 19.81
CA LEU A 13 -18.47 45.13 20.76
C LEU A 13 -19.85 45.32 21.47
N SER A 14 -20.60 44.24 21.66
CA SER A 14 -21.13 43.85 22.96
C SER A 14 -22.31 42.86 22.83
N ARG A 15 -22.28 41.87 23.74
CA ARG A 15 -23.38 41.06 24.25
C ARG A 15 -23.82 39.85 23.41
N ILE A 16 -23.50 38.68 23.94
CA ILE A 16 -24.50 37.78 24.56
C ILE A 16 -23.73 36.86 25.53
N GLU A 17 -23.98 37.16 26.83
CA GLU A 17 -23.89 36.20 27.95
C GLU A 17 -25.20 35.39 27.97
N ASP A 18 -25.13 34.23 28.64
CA ASP A 18 -26.19 33.33 29.07
C ASP A 18 -26.70 32.28 28.08
N GLU A 19 -26.21 31.06 28.34
CA GLU A 19 -27.06 29.90 28.64
C GLU A 19 -26.21 28.76 29.16
N ARG A 20 -25.95 28.77 30.46
CA ARG A 20 -25.67 27.56 31.26
C ARG A 20 -26.99 27.18 31.92
N GLN A 21 -27.50 26.00 31.62
CA GLN A 21 -28.29 25.21 32.58
C GLN A 21 -28.52 23.75 32.05
N PHE A 22 -28.41 22.87 33.05
CA PHE A 22 -28.82 21.44 33.09
C PHE A 22 -27.86 20.39 32.55
N LEU A 23 -27.11 19.78 33.47
CA LEU A 23 -27.41 18.46 34.03
C LEU A 23 -26.51 18.17 35.25
N GLU A 24 -27.15 17.98 36.39
CA GLU A 24 -26.58 17.58 37.68
C GLU A 24 -26.26 16.04 37.72
N PRO A 25 -25.48 15.63 38.73
CA PRO A 25 -24.84 14.28 38.78
C PRO A 25 -25.68 13.27 39.54
N ILE A 26 -25.44 12.00 39.27
CA ILE A 26 -25.95 10.88 40.08
C ILE A 26 -24.87 10.44 41.09
N ASP A 27 -25.25 10.58 42.36
CA ASP A 27 -24.55 10.12 43.56
C ASP A 27 -24.46 8.58 43.64
N GLY A 28 -23.40 8.11 44.30
CA GLY A 28 -23.48 6.98 45.19
C GLY A 28 -22.40 5.91 45.00
N LEU A 29 -21.33 5.95 45.80
CA LEU A 29 -21.02 4.98 46.84
C LEU A 29 -19.64 5.30 47.47
N GLN A 30 -19.73 5.49 48.81
CA GLN A 30 -18.65 5.67 49.76
C GLN A 30 -17.94 4.34 50.00
N ASP A 31 -16.68 4.46 50.38
CA ASP A 31 -15.94 3.88 51.52
C ASP A 31 -14.45 4.08 51.19
N GLY A 32 -13.65 4.80 51.86
CA GLY A 32 -13.36 4.98 53.28
C GLY A 32 -12.05 4.24 53.60
N PHE A 33 -10.95 5.01 53.78
CA PHE A 33 -10.04 4.80 54.92
C PHE A 33 -8.84 5.78 54.82
N ASP A 34 -8.87 6.75 55.71
CA ASP A 34 -7.90 7.32 56.63
C ASP A 34 -6.45 7.57 56.18
N GLU A 35 -6.16 8.85 56.12
CA GLU A 35 -4.88 9.43 56.58
C GLU A 35 -4.78 9.43 58.10
N PRO A 36 -3.59 9.55 58.68
CA PRO A 36 -3.34 10.76 59.45
C PRO A 36 -1.94 11.41 59.29
N ASP A 37 -2.05 12.65 59.37
CA ASP A 37 -1.25 13.84 59.68
C ASP A 37 0.10 13.69 60.44
N GLU A 38 1.01 14.60 60.00
CA GLU A 38 1.84 15.56 60.78
C GLU A 38 2.54 15.13 62.07
N ASP A 39 3.80 15.39 62.27
CA ASP A 39 4.37 16.67 62.73
C ASP A 39 5.87 16.59 63.09
N SER A 40 6.55 17.68 62.80
CA SER A 40 7.63 18.33 63.58
C SER A 40 8.98 17.67 63.84
N GLY A 41 9.98 18.29 63.33
CA GLY A 41 10.90 19.12 64.13
C GLY A 41 12.20 18.48 64.65
N GLY A 42 13.29 19.14 64.37
CA GLY A 42 14.39 19.17 65.32
C GLY A 42 15.77 18.96 64.74
N GLU A 43 16.49 20.04 64.75
CA GLU A 43 17.89 20.33 64.49
C GLU A 43 18.93 19.52 65.25
N ASP A 44 20.15 19.60 64.68
CA ASP A 44 21.44 19.69 65.34
C ASP A 44 22.35 18.49 65.56
N GLY A 45 23.58 18.64 65.07
CA GLY A 45 24.78 18.28 65.83
C GLY A 45 25.68 17.18 65.25
N SER A 46 26.68 17.60 64.49
CA SER A 46 27.99 16.89 64.42
C SER A 46 28.74 17.08 65.78
N PRO A 47 29.92 16.54 66.01
CA PRO A 47 30.80 15.62 65.29
C PRO A 47 31.57 14.59 66.22
N PHE A 48 32.69 14.01 65.66
CA PHE A 48 33.80 13.26 66.32
C PHE A 48 33.50 11.77 66.64
N ASP A 49 34.35 10.84 66.54
CA ASP A 49 35.77 10.63 66.24
C ASP A 49 36.08 9.12 66.20
N ASN A 50 37.05 8.74 65.38
CA ASN A 50 38.06 7.71 65.54
C ASN A 50 37.81 6.35 66.29
N GLN A 51 38.19 5.31 65.63
CA GLN A 51 39.25 4.34 65.89
C GLN A 51 38.93 2.88 65.51
N ALA A 52 39.69 2.41 64.56
CA ALA A 52 40.44 1.13 64.48
C ALA A 52 39.89 -0.14 65.17
N ASN A 53 39.65 -1.19 64.41
CA ASN A 53 40.55 -2.37 64.35
C ASN A 53 39.87 -3.60 63.71
N GLY A 54 40.66 -4.39 63.03
CA GLY A 54 40.46 -5.83 62.95
C GLY A 54 39.95 -6.34 61.62
N GLY A 55 40.83 -6.89 60.84
CA GLY A 55 40.59 -7.53 59.58
C GLY A 55 39.75 -8.79 59.67
N GLU A 56 39.13 -9.04 58.56
CA GLU A 56 38.89 -10.39 58.05
C GLU A 56 38.77 -10.30 56.50
N GLU A 57 39.61 -11.07 55.87
CA GLU A 57 39.64 -11.29 54.44
C GLU A 57 38.36 -11.95 54.00
N HIS A 58 37.52 -11.27 53.19
CA HIS A 58 36.55 -11.90 52.34
C HIS A 58 36.83 -11.64 50.87
N SER A 59 37.14 -12.75 50.22
CA SER A 59 37.29 -12.98 48.78
C SER A 59 36.47 -12.03 47.94
N GLY A 60 37.16 -11.25 47.07
CA GLY A 60 36.58 -10.35 46.11
C GLY A 60 35.72 -11.10 45.08
N ALA A 61 34.44 -10.88 45.10
CA ALA A 61 33.59 -11.08 43.94
C ALA A 61 34.06 -10.10 42.84
N PRO A 62 34.11 -10.52 41.56
CA PRO A 62 34.55 -9.63 40.48
C PRO A 62 33.58 -8.45 40.38
N ARG A 63 34.07 -7.25 40.55
CA ARG A 63 33.36 -6.00 40.26
C ARG A 63 32.85 -6.09 38.83
N GLY A 64 31.55 -6.36 38.66
CA GLY A 64 30.89 -6.29 37.36
C GLY A 64 31.30 -4.98 36.69
N GLN A 65 31.94 -5.06 35.54
CA GLN A 65 32.24 -3.93 34.69
C GLN A 65 30.96 -3.14 34.48
N ARG A 66 30.88 -1.90 34.96
CA ARG A 66 29.77 -1.00 34.64
C ARG A 66 29.80 -0.85 33.14
N LYS A 67 28.77 -1.40 32.47
CA LYS A 67 28.59 -1.24 31.03
C LYS A 67 28.68 0.26 30.70
N SER A 68 29.43 0.61 29.68
CA SER A 68 29.56 1.97 29.17
C SER A 68 28.16 2.46 28.68
N ALA A 69 27.91 3.76 28.69
CA ALA A 69 26.67 4.28 28.12
C ALA A 69 26.58 4.04 26.61
N LEU A 70 27.73 3.98 25.93
CA LEU A 70 27.82 3.57 24.52
C LEU A 70 27.40 2.12 24.33
N ASP A 71 27.86 1.20 25.18
CA ASP A 71 27.47 -0.23 25.08
C ASP A 71 25.97 -0.47 25.40
N THR A 72 25.36 0.47 26.13
CA THR A 72 23.95 0.33 26.54
C THR A 72 22.99 0.97 25.53
N PHE A 73 23.36 2.11 24.92
CA PHE A 73 22.46 2.92 24.11
C PHE A 73 22.91 3.08 22.65
N CYS A 74 24.01 2.43 22.26
CA CYS A 74 24.51 2.47 20.89
C CYS A 74 24.90 1.07 20.42
N ILE A 75 24.83 0.87 19.12
CA ILE A 75 25.28 -0.34 18.43
C ILE A 75 26.69 -0.06 17.88
N ASP A 76 27.69 -0.86 18.25
CA ASP A 76 29.05 -0.76 17.72
C ASP A 76 29.13 -1.33 16.30
N LEU A 77 28.98 -0.47 15.28
CA LEU A 77 29.09 -0.87 13.87
C LEU A 77 30.52 -1.28 13.51
N SER A 78 31.54 -0.63 14.05
CA SER A 78 32.94 -1.00 13.81
C SER A 78 33.28 -2.38 14.37
N GLY A 79 32.76 -2.70 15.57
CA GLY A 79 32.90 -4.03 16.15
C GLY A 79 32.18 -5.12 15.36
N LYS A 80 31.00 -4.82 14.78
CA LYS A 80 30.30 -5.73 13.87
C LYS A 80 31.08 -5.94 12.57
N ALA A 81 31.65 -4.86 11.99
CA ALA A 81 32.50 -4.94 10.80
C ALA A 81 33.74 -5.82 11.02
N GLU A 82 34.40 -5.68 12.18
CA GLU A 82 35.57 -6.50 12.55
C GLU A 82 35.21 -8.00 12.65
N ARG A 83 33.96 -8.34 13.00
CA ARG A 83 33.43 -9.71 13.07
C ARG A 83 32.79 -10.21 11.77
N ASN A 84 32.81 -9.41 10.70
CA ASN A 84 32.12 -9.69 9.44
C ASN A 84 30.61 -9.97 9.61
N GLU A 85 29.95 -9.23 10.51
CA GLU A 85 28.51 -9.33 10.79
C GLU A 85 27.68 -8.32 10.00
N LEU A 86 28.31 -7.44 9.23
CA LEU A 86 27.63 -6.44 8.38
C LEU A 86 27.57 -6.91 6.94
N ASP A 87 26.47 -6.61 6.28
CA ASP A 87 26.30 -6.89 4.87
C ASP A 87 27.27 -6.04 4.01
N PRO A 88 27.73 -6.55 2.87
CA PRO A 88 28.60 -5.81 1.96
C PRO A 88 27.81 -4.64 1.33
N MET A 89 28.41 -3.44 1.35
CA MET A 89 27.88 -2.31 0.58
C MET A 89 28.23 -2.48 -0.90
N ILE A 90 27.22 -2.42 -1.75
CA ILE A 90 27.35 -2.62 -3.19
C ILE A 90 27.03 -1.32 -3.91
N GLY A 91 27.91 -0.94 -4.85
CA GLY A 91 27.81 0.35 -5.53
C GLY A 91 28.01 1.54 -4.57
N ARG A 92 27.55 2.72 -4.95
CA ARG A 92 27.57 3.94 -4.12
C ARG A 92 28.96 4.42 -3.71
N GLU A 93 30.01 4.01 -4.42
CA GLU A 93 31.40 4.39 -4.15
C GLU A 93 31.56 5.91 -4.10
N ASP A 94 30.92 6.64 -5.01
CA ASP A 94 31.01 8.10 -5.08
C ASP A 94 30.42 8.77 -3.84
N ILE A 95 29.29 8.25 -3.34
CA ILE A 95 28.65 8.78 -2.13
C ILE A 95 29.48 8.48 -0.91
N LEU A 96 30.04 7.26 -0.81
CA LEU A 96 30.93 6.87 0.28
C LEU A 96 32.20 7.71 0.28
N ASN A 97 32.85 7.90 -0.88
CA ASN A 97 34.01 8.75 -1.03
C ASN A 97 33.72 10.21 -0.65
N ARG A 98 32.54 10.71 -1.05
CA ARG A 98 32.06 12.03 -0.66
C ARG A 98 31.86 12.14 0.84
N MET A 99 31.30 11.12 1.49
CA MET A 99 31.09 11.07 2.93
C MET A 99 32.44 11.08 3.67
N MET A 100 33.41 10.26 3.26
CA MET A 100 34.78 10.25 3.82
C MET A 100 35.45 11.61 3.67
N LEU A 101 35.33 12.25 2.50
CA LEU A 101 35.88 13.58 2.28
C LEU A 101 35.25 14.61 3.23
N VAL A 102 33.96 14.57 3.46
CA VAL A 102 33.28 15.47 4.41
C VAL A 102 33.76 15.24 5.81
N LEU A 103 33.89 14.00 6.28
CA LEU A 103 34.39 13.65 7.61
C LEU A 103 35.83 14.12 7.86
N CYS A 104 36.67 14.20 6.81
CA CYS A 104 38.04 14.70 6.89
C CYS A 104 38.14 16.23 6.89
N ARG A 105 37.07 17.00 6.69
CA ARG A 105 37.09 18.48 6.64
C ARG A 105 37.33 19.06 8.03
N ARG A 106 37.91 20.25 8.06
CA ARG A 106 38.10 21.01 9.30
C ARG A 106 36.81 21.64 9.84
N LYS A 107 35.90 22.06 8.93
CA LYS A 107 34.60 22.67 9.24
C LYS A 107 33.53 22.00 8.39
N LYS A 108 32.27 21.97 8.85
CA LYS A 108 31.17 21.24 8.22
C LYS A 108 31.56 19.76 7.96
N ASN A 109 32.07 19.12 8.98
CA ASN A 109 32.59 17.75 8.94
C ASN A 109 31.55 16.69 9.35
N ASN A 110 30.29 17.07 9.50
CA ASN A 110 29.18 16.16 9.79
C ASN A 110 28.36 15.97 8.52
N PRO A 111 28.45 14.83 7.82
CA PRO A 111 27.60 14.55 6.68
C PRO A 111 26.18 14.21 7.13
N VAL A 112 25.18 14.62 6.33
CA VAL A 112 23.80 14.14 6.42
C VAL A 112 23.43 13.49 5.10
N LEU A 113 23.10 12.20 5.14
CA LEU A 113 22.62 11.42 4.03
C LEU A 113 21.13 11.70 3.86
N ILE A 114 20.72 12.24 2.71
CA ILE A 114 19.34 12.64 2.44
C ILE A 114 18.83 11.84 1.26
N GLY A 115 17.73 11.14 1.46
CA GLY A 115 17.10 10.32 0.42
C GLY A 115 15.80 9.70 0.93
N GLU A 116 15.05 9.13 0.03
CA GLU A 116 13.81 8.45 0.34
C GLU A 116 14.05 7.23 1.26
N PRO A 117 13.02 6.75 1.99
CA PRO A 117 13.12 5.51 2.74
C PRO A 117 13.51 4.34 1.83
N GLY A 118 14.37 3.42 2.32
CA GLY A 118 14.74 2.22 1.57
C GLY A 118 15.80 2.40 0.47
N VAL A 119 16.43 3.60 0.32
CA VAL A 119 17.51 3.83 -0.68
C VAL A 119 18.90 3.39 -0.22
N GLY A 120 19.01 2.78 0.98
CA GLY A 120 20.28 2.25 1.50
C GLY A 120 21.14 3.26 2.24
N LYS A 121 20.58 4.29 2.89
CA LYS A 121 21.32 5.28 3.67
C LYS A 121 22.16 4.65 4.79
N SER A 122 21.59 3.74 5.55
CA SER A 122 22.26 3.04 6.67
C SER A 122 23.32 2.08 6.15
N ALA A 123 23.09 1.39 5.03
CA ALA A 123 24.06 0.52 4.36
C ALA A 123 25.35 1.27 3.92
N ILE A 124 25.24 2.55 3.53
CA ILE A 124 26.41 3.38 3.21
C ILE A 124 27.27 3.61 4.45
N VAL A 125 26.66 3.77 5.64
CA VAL A 125 27.42 3.96 6.90
C VAL A 125 28.04 2.64 7.36
N GLU A 126 27.35 1.53 7.18
CA GLU A 126 27.88 0.18 7.42
C GLU A 126 29.05 -0.13 6.48
N GLY A 127 28.93 0.27 5.21
CA GLY A 127 30.03 0.20 4.23
C GLY A 127 31.26 1.02 4.64
N LEU A 128 31.05 2.18 5.29
CA LEU A 128 32.18 2.94 5.86
C LEU A 128 32.82 2.18 7.02
N ALA A 129 32.02 1.55 7.89
CA ALA A 129 32.56 0.75 9.00
C ALA A 129 33.40 -0.45 8.49
N ASN A 130 32.91 -1.15 7.44
CA ASN A 130 33.64 -2.24 6.77
C ASN A 130 34.98 -1.71 6.21
N ARG A 131 34.99 -0.57 5.53
CA ARG A 131 36.25 0.02 5.00
C ARG A 131 37.22 0.45 6.06
N ILE A 132 36.75 0.94 7.21
CA ILE A 132 37.62 1.26 8.36
C ILE A 132 38.25 -0.03 8.89
N ALA A 133 37.48 -1.11 9.05
CA ALA A 133 37.98 -2.42 9.48
C ALA A 133 39.04 -2.98 8.50
N GLU A 134 38.82 -2.83 7.21
CA GLU A 134 39.71 -3.23 6.12
C GLU A 134 40.90 -2.27 5.93
N LYS A 135 40.96 -1.17 6.67
CA LYS A 135 42.00 -0.11 6.56
C LYS A 135 42.05 0.56 5.18
N ARG A 136 40.93 0.57 4.44
CA ARG A 136 40.78 1.20 3.11
C ARG A 136 40.17 2.59 3.18
N VAL A 137 40.65 3.39 4.14
CA VAL A 137 40.19 4.75 4.39
C VAL A 137 41.37 5.72 4.51
N PRO A 138 41.18 7.04 4.34
CA PRO A 138 42.19 8.04 4.59
C PRO A 138 42.76 7.95 6.02
N LEU A 139 44.05 8.33 6.19
CA LEU A 139 44.74 8.28 7.49
C LEU A 139 43.96 8.93 8.65
N ALA A 140 43.22 10.00 8.37
CA ALA A 140 42.39 10.69 9.37
C ALA A 140 41.21 9.87 9.92
N LEU A 141 40.85 8.76 9.24
CA LEU A 141 39.72 7.89 9.59
C LEU A 141 40.16 6.49 10.07
N LEU A 142 41.46 6.13 10.00
CA LEU A 142 41.95 4.77 10.31
C LEU A 142 41.62 4.31 11.74
N ASP A 143 41.71 5.22 12.71
CA ASP A 143 41.49 4.90 14.13
C ASP A 143 40.05 5.27 14.59
N LYS A 144 39.17 5.59 13.66
CA LYS A 144 37.77 5.96 13.99
C LYS A 144 36.92 4.74 14.19
N ARG A 145 35.96 4.84 15.13
CA ARG A 145 34.93 3.83 15.40
C ARG A 145 33.56 4.45 15.22
N ILE A 146 32.67 3.74 14.58
CA ILE A 146 31.31 4.19 14.30
C ILE A 146 30.36 3.49 15.27
N TYR A 147 29.59 4.30 16.02
CA TYR A 147 28.52 3.84 16.89
C TYR A 147 27.18 4.37 16.39
N ALA A 148 26.22 3.49 16.14
CA ALA A 148 24.87 3.88 15.79
C ALA A 148 24.03 4.10 17.05
N LEU A 149 23.43 5.29 17.17
CA LEU A 149 22.58 5.64 18.31
C LEU A 149 21.25 4.90 18.21
N ASP A 150 20.92 4.11 19.22
CA ASP A 150 19.62 3.45 19.33
C ASP A 150 18.61 4.36 20.05
N THR A 151 17.80 5.07 19.28
CA THR A 151 16.79 6.00 19.79
C THR A 151 15.69 5.27 20.56
N ALA A 152 15.36 4.02 20.19
CA ALA A 152 14.37 3.23 20.87
C ALA A 152 14.82 2.83 22.28
N GLN A 153 16.08 2.41 22.44
CA GLN A 153 16.64 2.09 23.76
C GLN A 153 16.79 3.33 24.65
N LEU A 154 17.05 4.50 24.08
CA LEU A 154 17.09 5.74 24.85
C LEU A 154 15.75 6.10 25.48
N VAL A 155 14.64 5.81 24.76
CA VAL A 155 13.27 6.10 25.22
C VAL A 155 12.68 4.96 26.06
N ALA A 156 13.09 3.71 25.83
CA ALA A 156 12.53 2.55 26.52
C ALA A 156 12.65 2.66 28.04
N GLY A 157 11.50 2.51 28.73
CA GLY A 157 11.43 2.54 30.20
C GLY A 157 11.63 3.92 30.85
N SER A 158 11.75 5.01 30.09
CA SER A 158 11.76 6.37 30.64
C SER A 158 10.32 6.83 30.88
N LYS A 159 9.94 6.95 32.16
CA LYS A 159 8.62 7.52 32.55
C LYS A 159 8.59 9.04 32.47
N TYR A 160 9.76 9.69 32.58
CA TYR A 160 9.89 11.13 32.61
C TYR A 160 10.94 11.63 31.59
N ARG A 161 10.68 12.77 30.99
CA ARG A 161 11.56 13.49 30.03
C ARG A 161 13.01 13.61 30.53
N GLY A 162 13.20 13.86 31.82
CA GLY A 162 14.52 14.03 32.41
C GLY A 162 15.42 12.80 32.36
N GLU A 163 14.86 11.59 32.45
CA GLU A 163 15.65 10.35 32.38
C GLU A 163 16.27 10.12 31.01
N PHE A 164 15.51 10.42 29.97
CA PHE A 164 15.96 10.35 28.59
C PHE A 164 17.08 11.38 28.32
N GLU A 165 16.90 12.64 28.77
CA GLU A 165 17.90 13.69 28.64
C GLU A 165 19.20 13.30 29.37
N GLU A 166 19.10 12.66 30.52
CA GLU A 166 20.25 12.18 31.29
C GLU A 166 21.01 11.06 30.56
N ARG A 167 20.28 10.12 29.95
CA ARG A 167 20.89 9.03 29.14
C ARG A 167 21.65 9.58 27.96
N LEU A 168 21.05 10.49 27.19
CA LEU A 168 21.71 11.15 26.07
C LEU A 168 22.93 11.98 26.53
N LYS A 169 22.85 12.70 27.67
CA LYS A 169 23.98 13.41 28.24
C LYS A 169 25.13 12.46 28.56
N LYS A 170 24.87 11.26 29.07
CA LYS A 170 25.87 10.24 29.34
C LYS A 170 26.55 9.79 28.03
N VAL A 171 25.79 9.48 26.98
CA VAL A 171 26.36 9.12 25.67
C VAL A 171 27.20 10.25 25.09
N LEU A 172 26.68 11.48 25.03
CA LEU A 172 27.43 12.65 24.52
C LEU A 172 28.71 12.93 25.32
N LYS A 173 28.67 12.71 26.65
CA LYS A 173 29.88 12.89 27.50
C LYS A 173 30.94 11.85 27.19
N GLU A 174 30.60 10.61 26.89
CA GLU A 174 31.53 9.57 26.49
C GLU A 174 32.12 9.85 25.10
N VAL A 175 31.28 10.23 24.12
CA VAL A 175 31.73 10.62 22.77
C VAL A 175 32.71 11.80 22.83
N LYS A 176 32.41 12.83 23.65
CA LYS A 176 33.31 13.98 23.84
C LYS A 176 34.67 13.60 24.43
N ARG A 177 34.73 12.57 25.27
CA ARG A 177 35.97 12.07 25.88
C ARG A 177 36.84 11.29 24.91
N ASN A 178 36.23 10.70 23.89
CA ASN A 178 36.91 9.88 22.91
C ASN A 178 36.72 10.45 21.49
N PRO A 179 37.68 11.26 21.00
CA PRO A 179 37.60 11.94 19.71
C PRO A 179 37.65 10.97 18.51
N ASN A 180 37.87 9.66 18.77
CA ASN A 180 37.87 8.64 17.73
C ASN A 180 36.51 8.07 17.44
N ILE A 181 35.50 8.48 18.18
CA ILE A 181 34.11 8.04 17.96
C ILE A 181 33.41 8.93 16.93
N ILE A 182 32.74 8.31 15.99
CA ILE A 182 31.78 8.92 15.07
C ILE A 182 30.38 8.36 15.42
N LEU A 183 29.48 9.24 15.78
CA LEU A 183 28.11 8.85 16.13
C LEU A 183 27.24 8.84 14.87
N PHE A 184 26.65 7.70 14.53
CA PHE A 184 25.64 7.61 13.49
C PHE A 184 24.26 7.78 14.11
N ILE A 185 23.45 8.67 13.55
CA ILE A 185 22.10 8.97 14.00
C ILE A 185 21.18 8.77 12.81
N ASP A 186 20.49 7.65 12.81
CA ASP A 186 19.44 7.42 11.82
C ASP A 186 18.20 8.25 12.19
N GLU A 187 17.45 8.67 11.18
CA GLU A 187 16.29 9.57 11.35
C GLU A 187 16.62 10.79 12.25
N ILE A 188 17.74 11.46 11.99
CA ILE A 188 18.23 12.58 12.83
C ILE A 188 17.19 13.67 13.08
N HIS A 189 16.17 13.77 12.22
CA HIS A 189 15.05 14.70 12.37
C HIS A 189 14.19 14.40 13.59
N THR A 190 14.11 13.15 14.04
CA THR A 190 13.36 12.76 15.24
C THR A 190 13.97 13.35 16.50
N ILE A 191 15.28 13.54 16.47
CA ILE A 191 16.06 14.11 17.59
C ILE A 191 16.05 15.64 17.55
N ILE A 192 16.05 16.23 16.36
CA ILE A 192 16.22 17.68 16.17
C ILE A 192 14.87 18.41 16.02
N GLY A 193 13.83 17.76 15.50
CA GLY A 193 12.57 18.40 15.11
C GLY A 193 11.42 18.31 16.11
N ALA A 194 11.62 17.65 17.21
CA ALA A 194 10.58 17.31 18.16
C ALA A 194 10.01 18.50 19.00
N GLY A 195 10.41 19.74 18.74
CA GLY A 195 10.08 20.90 19.57
C GLY A 195 8.73 21.59 19.33
N GLN A 196 7.88 21.12 18.38
CA GLN A 196 6.62 21.81 18.05
C GLN A 196 5.33 21.13 18.55
N ALA A 197 5.39 19.94 19.10
CA ALA A 197 4.27 19.29 19.77
C ALA A 197 4.46 19.35 21.29
N GLU A 198 3.42 19.63 22.06
CA GLU A 198 3.44 19.82 23.53
C GLU A 198 4.08 18.65 24.33
N ASN A 199 4.34 17.51 23.68
CA ASN A 199 4.97 16.32 24.29
C ASN A 199 6.26 15.85 23.59
N SER A 200 6.87 16.65 22.71
CA SER A 200 8.03 16.21 21.93
C SER A 200 9.36 16.51 22.60
N LEU A 201 10.28 15.57 22.46
CA LEU A 201 11.63 15.55 23.08
C LEU A 201 12.54 16.53 22.33
N ASP A 202 12.72 17.76 22.81
CA ASP A 202 13.64 18.74 22.20
C ASP A 202 15.09 18.44 22.62
N MET A 203 15.72 17.48 21.92
CA MET A 203 17.14 17.16 22.07
C MET A 203 18.06 18.14 21.35
N SER A 204 17.50 18.98 20.52
CA SER A 204 18.23 19.94 19.70
C SER A 204 19.15 20.82 20.54
N ASN A 205 18.65 21.29 21.69
CA ASN A 205 19.40 22.17 22.59
C ASN A 205 20.61 21.49 23.28
N MET A 206 20.64 20.16 23.30
CA MET A 206 21.74 19.39 23.88
C MET A 206 22.83 19.05 22.86
N ILE A 207 22.43 18.77 21.62
CA ILE A 207 23.34 18.40 20.54
C ILE A 207 23.98 19.63 19.89
N LYS A 208 23.21 20.73 19.73
CA LYS A 208 23.70 21.99 19.13
C LYS A 208 25.01 22.52 19.71
N PRO A 209 25.20 22.61 21.04
CA PRO A 209 26.46 23.09 21.59
C PRO A 209 27.64 22.18 21.24
N ALA A 210 27.47 20.86 21.31
CA ALA A 210 28.51 19.88 21.00
C ALA A 210 28.94 19.94 19.53
N LEU A 211 27.95 20.09 18.61
CA LEU A 211 28.22 20.31 17.18
C LEU A 211 28.87 21.67 16.92
N ALA A 212 28.45 22.72 17.65
CA ALA A 212 28.96 24.05 17.47
C ALA A 212 30.43 24.16 17.86
N GLN A 213 30.84 23.47 18.91
CA GLN A 213 32.21 23.47 19.42
C GLN A 213 33.10 22.47 18.64
N GLY A 214 32.52 21.62 17.76
CA GLY A 214 33.29 20.60 17.02
C GLY A 214 33.72 19.41 17.88
N GLU A 215 33.11 19.26 19.04
CA GLU A 215 33.37 18.18 20.00
C GLU A 215 32.66 16.87 19.65
N LEU A 216 31.64 16.96 18.77
CA LEU A 216 30.88 15.84 18.27
C LEU A 216 31.10 15.68 16.76
N ARG A 217 31.51 14.48 16.35
CA ARG A 217 31.48 14.06 14.96
C ARG A 217 30.29 13.13 14.79
N CYS A 218 29.39 13.46 13.86
CA CYS A 218 28.25 12.63 13.59
C CYS A 218 27.95 12.49 12.10
N ILE A 219 27.34 11.38 11.74
CA ILE A 219 26.72 11.11 10.46
C ILE A 219 25.21 11.07 10.72
N GLY A 220 24.44 11.88 10.02
CA GLY A 220 22.98 11.86 10.09
C GLY A 220 22.38 11.18 8.87
N ALA A 221 21.19 10.58 9.02
CA ALA A 221 20.35 10.17 7.91
C ALA A 221 18.95 10.77 8.08
N SER A 222 18.31 11.20 6.96
CA SER A 222 16.97 11.79 6.95
C SER A 222 16.33 11.69 5.57
N THR A 223 15.03 11.96 5.48
CA THR A 223 14.39 12.22 4.20
C THR A 223 14.56 13.68 3.78
N LEU A 224 14.33 13.98 2.48
CA LEU A 224 14.44 15.34 1.97
C LEU A 224 13.41 16.28 2.65
N THR A 225 12.20 15.80 2.82
CA THR A 225 11.09 16.58 3.41
C THR A 225 11.36 16.92 4.87
N GLU A 226 11.83 15.96 5.64
CA GLU A 226 12.10 16.13 7.07
C GLU A 226 13.36 16.96 7.32
N TYR A 227 14.38 16.78 6.50
CA TYR A 227 15.57 17.63 6.55
C TYR A 227 15.21 19.10 6.32
N ALA A 228 14.38 19.40 5.30
CA ALA A 228 13.96 20.77 5.01
C ALA A 228 13.10 21.37 6.13
N LYS A 229 12.28 20.56 6.81
CA LYS A 229 11.42 21.01 7.93
C LYS A 229 12.23 21.28 9.23
N THR A 230 13.33 20.56 9.44
CA THR A 230 14.05 20.55 10.72
C THR A 230 15.41 21.23 10.63
N ILE A 231 16.38 20.63 9.93
CA ILE A 231 17.79 21.07 9.93
C ILE A 231 17.98 22.33 9.07
N GLU A 232 17.35 22.39 7.89
CA GLU A 232 17.50 23.51 6.95
C GLU A 232 16.88 24.80 7.49
N ARG A 233 15.83 24.72 8.32
CA ARG A 233 15.22 25.86 8.99
C ARG A 233 16.09 26.41 10.14
N ASP A 234 16.97 25.60 10.69
CA ASP A 234 17.85 26.00 11.77
C ASP A 234 19.23 26.39 11.23
N GLY A 235 19.46 27.66 11.00
CA GLY A 235 20.72 28.15 10.43
C GLY A 235 21.97 27.83 11.23
N ALA A 236 21.87 27.45 12.52
CA ALA A 236 22.98 27.00 13.32
C ALA A 236 23.37 25.56 12.99
N LEU A 237 22.40 24.70 12.75
CA LEU A 237 22.61 23.31 12.34
C LEU A 237 23.02 23.21 10.87
N GLU A 238 22.37 23.95 9.98
CA GLU A 238 22.70 23.95 8.54
C GLU A 238 24.18 24.29 8.29
N ARG A 239 24.76 25.20 9.08
CA ARG A 239 26.19 25.56 9.00
C ARG A 239 27.13 24.46 9.49
N ARG A 240 26.63 23.43 10.17
CA ARG A 240 27.44 22.34 10.75
C ARG A 240 27.34 21.04 9.97
N PHE A 241 26.23 20.85 9.31
CA PHE A 241 25.98 19.67 8.47
C PHE A 241 26.31 19.91 6.99
N GLN A 242 26.76 18.87 6.32
CA GLN A 242 26.95 18.84 4.88
C GLN A 242 25.96 17.86 4.26
N LYS A 243 25.05 18.37 3.48
CA LYS A 243 24.06 17.60 2.71
C LYS A 243 24.74 16.71 1.67
N ILE A 244 24.39 15.44 1.65
CA ILE A 244 24.75 14.44 0.64
C ILE A 244 23.47 13.75 0.21
N VAL A 245 23.08 13.91 -1.06
CA VAL A 245 21.87 13.31 -1.60
C VAL A 245 22.15 11.87 -2.02
N VAL A 246 21.28 10.95 -1.59
CA VAL A 246 21.31 9.53 -1.93
C VAL A 246 20.11 9.24 -2.83
N PRO A 247 20.27 9.17 -4.15
CA PRO A 247 19.19 8.85 -5.07
C PRO A 247 18.81 7.36 -4.96
N PRO A 248 17.60 6.93 -5.37
CA PRO A 248 17.28 5.51 -5.54
C PRO A 248 18.24 4.82 -6.51
N ASN A 249 18.44 3.52 -6.36
CA ASN A 249 19.21 2.72 -7.31
C ASN A 249 18.44 2.52 -8.62
N SER A 250 19.16 2.28 -9.70
CA SER A 250 18.57 1.78 -10.95
C SER A 250 18.17 0.30 -10.81
N ALA A 251 17.37 -0.19 -11.74
CA ALA A 251 17.02 -1.62 -11.82
C ALA A 251 18.27 -2.50 -12.00
N GLU A 252 19.23 -2.04 -12.81
CA GLU A 252 20.48 -2.74 -13.08
C GLU A 252 21.36 -2.81 -11.83
N GLU A 253 21.60 -1.69 -11.17
CA GLU A 253 22.32 -1.63 -9.89
C GLU A 253 21.66 -2.49 -8.81
N THR A 254 20.31 -2.51 -8.79
CA THR A 254 19.55 -3.32 -7.83
C THR A 254 19.74 -4.80 -8.09
N TYR A 255 19.78 -5.23 -9.35
CA TYR A 255 20.06 -6.62 -9.69
C TYR A 255 21.46 -7.05 -9.21
N GLU A 256 22.49 -6.22 -9.43
CA GLU A 256 23.84 -6.47 -8.92
C GLU A 256 23.87 -6.60 -7.38
N ILE A 257 23.07 -5.76 -6.69
CA ILE A 257 22.91 -5.87 -5.23
C ILE A 257 22.32 -7.22 -4.84
N LEU A 258 21.20 -7.62 -5.47
CA LEU A 258 20.54 -8.90 -5.17
C LEU A 258 21.49 -10.09 -5.41
N GLU A 259 22.25 -10.06 -6.51
CA GLU A 259 23.22 -11.13 -6.84
C GLU A 259 24.30 -11.29 -5.77
N GLN A 260 24.78 -10.19 -5.22
CA GLN A 260 25.85 -10.21 -4.20
C GLN A 260 25.34 -10.57 -2.80
N ILE A 261 24.08 -10.19 -2.44
CA ILE A 261 23.48 -10.57 -1.15
C ILE A 261 22.85 -11.97 -1.18
N LYS A 262 22.58 -12.53 -2.38
CA LYS A 262 22.00 -13.86 -2.59
C LYS A 262 22.57 -14.94 -1.67
N PRO A 263 23.91 -15.13 -1.52
CA PRO A 263 24.45 -16.21 -0.69
C PRO A 263 24.08 -16.07 0.81
N VAL A 264 23.90 -14.86 1.30
CA VAL A 264 23.51 -14.59 2.70
C VAL A 264 22.06 -15.07 2.93
N TYR A 265 21.15 -14.71 2.02
CA TYR A 265 19.73 -15.10 2.10
C TYR A 265 19.52 -16.58 1.81
N GLU A 266 20.28 -17.16 0.87
CA GLU A 266 20.28 -18.62 0.62
C GLU A 266 20.66 -19.41 1.87
N LYS A 267 21.70 -18.98 2.57
CA LYS A 267 22.11 -19.60 3.81
C LYS A 267 21.09 -19.43 4.93
N TYR A 268 20.44 -18.26 5.01
CA TYR A 268 19.46 -17.94 6.05
C TYR A 268 18.17 -18.76 5.89
N HIS A 269 17.61 -18.77 4.67
CA HIS A 269 16.35 -19.49 4.37
C HIS A 269 16.54 -20.97 4.02
N GLY A 270 17.76 -21.39 3.72
CA GLY A 270 18.06 -22.76 3.25
C GLY A 270 17.46 -23.05 1.86
N VAL A 271 17.45 -22.07 0.97
CA VAL A 271 16.89 -22.14 -0.39
C VAL A 271 17.95 -21.75 -1.40
N VAL A 272 17.69 -21.98 -2.68
CA VAL A 272 18.54 -21.53 -3.79
C VAL A 272 17.74 -20.60 -4.68
N TYR A 273 18.25 -19.39 -4.95
CA TYR A 273 17.59 -18.45 -5.84
C TYR A 273 18.06 -18.66 -7.28
N ASN A 274 17.10 -18.85 -8.21
CA ASN A 274 17.39 -18.81 -9.62
C ASN A 274 17.68 -17.38 -10.08
N ASP A 275 18.63 -17.19 -10.98
CA ASP A 275 18.99 -15.88 -11.53
C ASP A 275 17.80 -15.22 -12.28
N GLU A 276 16.95 -16.05 -12.92
CA GLU A 276 15.68 -15.56 -13.50
C GLU A 276 14.72 -15.02 -12.43
N ALA A 277 14.66 -15.65 -11.25
CA ALA A 277 13.84 -15.18 -10.14
C ALA A 277 14.31 -13.81 -9.63
N LEU A 278 15.63 -13.59 -9.53
CA LEU A 278 16.18 -12.29 -9.11
C LEU A 278 15.91 -11.20 -10.14
N LYS A 279 16.07 -11.49 -11.44
CA LYS A 279 15.72 -10.55 -12.51
C LYS A 279 14.23 -10.18 -12.47
N LEU A 280 13.39 -11.20 -12.30
CA LEU A 280 11.96 -11.03 -12.23
C LEU A 280 11.54 -10.26 -10.95
N ALA A 281 12.24 -10.44 -9.83
CA ALA A 281 12.02 -9.68 -8.61
C ALA A 281 12.24 -8.17 -8.84
N VAL A 282 13.31 -7.80 -9.53
CA VAL A 282 13.57 -6.40 -9.88
C VAL A 282 12.52 -5.87 -10.87
N GLU A 283 12.26 -6.60 -11.96
CA GLU A 283 11.31 -6.18 -13.00
C GLU A 283 9.89 -6.02 -12.45
N LEU A 284 9.40 -6.99 -11.70
CA LEU A 284 8.05 -6.97 -11.16
C LEU A 284 7.90 -5.91 -10.05
N THR A 285 8.90 -5.71 -9.21
CA THR A 285 8.84 -4.66 -8.19
C THR A 285 8.93 -3.26 -8.78
N ASP A 286 9.71 -3.07 -9.84
CA ASP A 286 9.74 -1.80 -10.55
C ASP A 286 8.36 -1.46 -11.14
N ARG A 287 7.71 -2.46 -11.69
CA ARG A 287 6.43 -2.32 -12.36
C ARG A 287 5.24 -2.21 -11.41
N TYR A 288 5.22 -3.00 -10.33
CA TYR A 288 4.04 -3.18 -9.48
C TYR A 288 4.13 -2.55 -8.10
N VAL A 289 5.34 -2.28 -7.57
CA VAL A 289 5.55 -1.70 -6.24
C VAL A 289 6.06 -0.27 -6.38
N ASN A 290 5.13 0.70 -6.43
CA ASN A 290 5.45 2.12 -6.67
C ASN A 290 5.63 2.95 -5.38
N GLU A 291 5.21 2.43 -4.23
CA GLU A 291 5.26 3.15 -2.95
C GLU A 291 6.63 3.06 -2.26
N ARG A 292 7.50 2.17 -2.73
CA ARG A 292 8.83 1.91 -2.18
C ARG A 292 9.91 2.12 -3.23
N PHE A 293 11.12 2.39 -2.77
CA PHE A 293 12.27 2.66 -3.63
C PHE A 293 13.24 1.48 -3.69
N PHE A 294 14.00 1.41 -4.76
CA PHE A 294 15.10 0.49 -4.88
C PHE A 294 16.28 0.90 -3.96
N PRO A 295 17.03 -0.07 -3.39
CA PRO A 295 16.92 -1.54 -3.60
C PRO A 295 15.92 -2.24 -2.67
N ASP A 296 15.41 -1.60 -1.63
CA ASP A 296 14.64 -2.15 -0.52
C ASP A 296 13.46 -3.01 -0.99
N LYS A 297 12.63 -2.49 -1.90
CA LYS A 297 11.47 -3.21 -2.43
C LYS A 297 11.81 -4.54 -3.11
N ALA A 298 12.98 -4.65 -3.74
CA ALA A 298 13.42 -5.88 -4.39
C ALA A 298 14.04 -6.87 -3.40
N ILE A 299 14.74 -6.36 -2.39
CA ILE A 299 15.28 -7.14 -1.27
C ILE A 299 14.13 -7.75 -0.46
N ASP A 300 13.10 -6.97 -0.14
CA ASP A 300 11.90 -7.45 0.56
C ASP A 300 11.24 -8.62 -0.18
N VAL A 301 11.09 -8.51 -1.51
CA VAL A 301 10.50 -9.58 -2.33
C VAL A 301 11.40 -10.81 -2.34
N MET A 302 12.71 -10.64 -2.42
CA MET A 302 13.66 -11.76 -2.35
C MET A 302 13.57 -12.46 -0.99
N ASP A 303 13.55 -11.71 0.10
CA ASP A 303 13.43 -12.23 1.47
C ASP A 303 12.12 -12.98 1.68
N GLU A 304 10.98 -12.37 1.31
CA GLU A 304 9.65 -12.98 1.46
C GLU A 304 9.50 -14.24 0.57
N ALA A 305 10.05 -14.23 -0.66
CA ALA A 305 10.02 -15.38 -1.55
C ALA A 305 10.86 -16.54 -0.98
N GLY A 306 12.02 -16.25 -0.41
CA GLY A 306 12.85 -17.20 0.30
C GLY A 306 12.17 -17.80 1.52
N ALA A 307 11.55 -16.94 2.33
CA ALA A 307 10.77 -17.36 3.50
C ALA A 307 9.59 -18.26 3.11
N ALA A 308 8.83 -17.89 2.06
CA ALA A 308 7.71 -18.67 1.56
C ALA A 308 8.13 -20.06 1.04
N ALA A 309 9.24 -20.13 0.32
CA ALA A 309 9.83 -21.38 -0.14
C ALA A 309 10.30 -22.23 1.05
N GLY A 310 10.98 -21.63 2.01
CA GLY A 310 11.42 -22.29 3.25
C GLY A 310 10.26 -22.82 4.11
N MET A 311 9.15 -22.08 4.20
CA MET A 311 7.94 -22.50 4.92
C MET A 311 7.18 -23.65 4.23
N SER A 312 7.26 -23.73 2.91
CA SER A 312 6.68 -24.85 2.13
C SER A 312 7.35 -26.18 2.44
N ARG A 313 8.46 -26.15 3.12
CA ARG A 313 9.22 -27.30 3.60
C ARG A 313 8.38 -28.07 4.64
N LYS A 314 7.76 -29.13 4.25
CA LYS A 314 7.16 -30.10 5.18
C LYS A 314 8.30 -30.90 5.85
N LEU A 315 9.01 -30.26 6.76
CA LEU A 315 9.91 -30.96 7.64
C LEU A 315 9.08 -31.95 8.47
N PRO A 316 9.39 -33.24 8.48
CA PRO A 316 8.79 -34.17 9.42
C PRO A 316 9.40 -33.96 10.81
N LYS A 317 9.30 -32.69 11.36
CA LYS A 317 9.84 -32.37 12.68
C LYS A 317 9.33 -33.32 13.75
N ASN A 318 8.05 -33.66 13.69
CA ASN A 318 7.45 -34.62 14.61
C ASN A 318 8.12 -36.00 14.53
N LYS A 319 8.46 -36.49 13.32
CA LYS A 319 9.14 -37.76 13.16
C LYS A 319 10.58 -37.75 13.65
N ILE A 320 11.32 -36.66 13.47
CA ILE A 320 12.69 -36.53 13.97
C ILE A 320 12.68 -36.46 15.50
N GLU A 321 11.78 -35.67 16.08
CA GLU A 321 11.61 -35.54 17.53
C GLU A 321 11.15 -36.85 18.16
N GLU A 322 10.23 -37.59 17.52
CA GLU A 322 9.79 -38.92 17.97
C GLU A 322 10.95 -39.93 17.98
N ILE A 323 11.77 -39.99 16.92
CA ILE A 323 12.93 -40.89 16.84
C ILE A 323 14.03 -40.48 17.86
N ASP A 324 14.21 -39.17 18.08
CA ASP A 324 15.17 -38.67 19.08
C ASP A 324 14.73 -39.06 20.51
N GLN A 325 13.43 -38.95 20.80
CA GLN A 325 12.85 -39.46 22.04
C GLN A 325 12.98 -41.00 22.21
N GLU A 326 12.76 -41.75 21.11
CA GLU A 326 13.01 -43.21 21.10
C GLU A 326 14.50 -43.52 21.36
N CYS A 327 15.42 -42.80 20.75
CA CYS A 327 16.84 -42.94 20.99
C CYS A 327 17.23 -42.69 22.43
N ALA A 328 16.72 -41.61 23.01
CA ALA A 328 16.93 -41.26 24.43
C ALA A 328 16.36 -42.34 25.38
N PHE A 329 15.17 -42.84 25.06
CA PHE A 329 14.54 -43.92 25.84
C PHE A 329 15.38 -45.24 25.76
N TYR A 330 15.83 -45.66 24.60
CA TYR A 330 16.64 -46.85 24.47
C TYR A 330 18.00 -46.74 25.16
N LYS A 331 18.64 -45.56 25.13
CA LYS A 331 19.87 -45.31 25.92
C LYS A 331 19.65 -45.37 27.39
N SER A 332 18.56 -44.76 27.90
CA SER A 332 18.19 -44.87 29.33
C SER A 332 17.96 -46.29 29.79
N LYS A 333 17.29 -47.13 28.95
CA LYS A 333 17.07 -48.55 29.24
C LYS A 333 18.34 -49.40 29.15
N GLN A 334 19.25 -49.03 28.26
CA GLN A 334 20.57 -49.63 28.22
C GLN A 334 21.36 -49.40 29.49
N ASP A 335 21.37 -48.17 30.00
CA ASP A 335 22.08 -47.80 31.23
C ASP A 335 21.47 -48.45 32.47
N GLU A 336 20.14 -48.62 32.48
CA GLU A 336 19.43 -49.35 33.55
C GLU A 336 19.83 -50.84 33.54
N ALA A 337 19.84 -51.50 32.38
CA ALA A 337 20.22 -52.89 32.24
C ALA A 337 21.71 -53.15 32.55
N VAL A 338 22.59 -52.18 32.31
CA VAL A 338 24.03 -52.24 32.70
C VAL A 338 24.16 -52.16 34.21
N ARG A 339 23.38 -51.31 34.90
CA ARG A 339 23.35 -51.24 36.39
C ARG A 339 22.91 -52.52 37.04
N ASP A 340 21.93 -53.20 36.41
CA ASP A 340 21.39 -54.48 36.84
C ASP A 340 22.25 -55.69 36.46
N HIS A 341 23.44 -55.47 35.89
CA HIS A 341 24.39 -56.49 35.42
C HIS A 341 23.80 -57.48 34.38
N ASN A 342 22.73 -57.07 33.68
CA ASN A 342 22.11 -57.89 32.64
C ASN A 342 22.66 -57.52 31.26
N PHE A 343 23.81 -58.07 30.91
CA PHE A 343 24.55 -57.69 29.69
C PHE A 343 23.87 -58.12 28.37
N GLU A 344 23.07 -59.18 28.39
CA GLU A 344 22.29 -59.59 27.20
C GLU A 344 21.18 -58.56 26.91
N LEU A 345 20.47 -58.10 27.90
CA LEU A 345 19.44 -57.10 27.77
C LEU A 345 20.03 -55.72 27.36
N ALA A 346 21.19 -55.40 27.95
CA ALA A 346 21.91 -54.17 27.56
C ALA A 346 22.37 -54.19 26.09
N ALA A 347 22.81 -55.31 25.57
CA ALA A 347 23.16 -55.48 24.17
C ALA A 347 21.95 -55.35 23.25
N ALA A 348 20.78 -55.90 23.61
CA ALA A 348 19.55 -55.77 22.86
C ALA A 348 19.05 -54.30 22.79
N TRP A 349 19.17 -53.55 23.89
CA TRP A 349 18.80 -52.14 23.93
C TRP A 349 19.79 -51.24 23.14
N ARG A 350 21.10 -51.58 23.16
CA ARG A 350 22.11 -50.93 22.34
C ARG A 350 21.82 -51.06 20.89
N ASP A 351 21.45 -52.27 20.42
CA ASP A 351 21.14 -52.52 19.03
C ASP A 351 19.87 -51.79 18.57
N LYS A 352 18.87 -51.65 19.42
CA LYS A 352 17.68 -50.80 19.20
C LYS A 352 18.04 -49.31 19.10
N ALA A 353 18.90 -48.80 19.99
CA ALA A 353 19.36 -47.41 19.97
C ALA A 353 20.14 -47.10 18.69
N ARG A 354 21.00 -48.06 18.26
CA ARG A 354 21.75 -47.95 17.01
C ARG A 354 20.83 -47.91 15.81
N ASN A 355 19.84 -48.81 15.73
CA ASN A 355 18.86 -48.83 14.63
C ASN A 355 18.01 -47.57 14.57
N ALA A 356 17.66 -46.99 15.72
CA ALA A 356 16.96 -45.69 15.79
C ALA A 356 17.85 -44.54 15.32
N GLN A 357 19.13 -44.57 15.68
CA GLN A 357 20.11 -43.58 15.23
C GLN A 357 20.37 -43.65 13.70
N GLU A 358 20.49 -44.87 13.14
CA GLU A 358 20.62 -45.08 11.70
C GLU A 358 19.38 -44.59 10.93
N ARG A 359 18.15 -44.81 11.49
CA ARG A 359 16.91 -44.26 10.90
C ARG A 359 16.88 -42.73 10.98
N MET A 360 17.36 -42.13 12.05
CA MET A 360 17.45 -40.67 12.20
C MET A 360 18.44 -40.07 11.18
N GLU A 361 19.60 -40.70 10.99
CA GLU A 361 20.61 -40.29 10.00
C GLU A 361 20.10 -40.42 8.58
N ALA A 362 19.39 -41.53 8.26
CA ALA A 362 18.75 -41.73 6.95
C ALA A 362 17.67 -40.64 6.70
N LEU A 363 16.84 -40.32 7.68
CA LEU A 363 15.82 -39.29 7.56
C LEU A 363 16.44 -37.88 7.41
N ARG A 364 17.54 -37.62 8.12
CA ARG A 364 18.31 -36.37 7.96
C ARG A 364 18.99 -36.28 6.59
N ALA A 365 19.47 -37.39 6.07
CA ALA A 365 20.04 -37.46 4.73
C ALA A 365 18.97 -37.30 3.64
N GLU A 366 17.77 -37.86 3.83
CA GLU A 366 16.63 -37.64 2.95
C GLU A 366 16.15 -36.19 2.95
N VAL A 367 16.08 -35.55 4.11
CA VAL A 367 15.81 -34.11 4.25
C VAL A 367 16.89 -33.28 3.56
N ARG A 368 18.15 -33.70 3.66
CA ARG A 368 19.28 -32.99 3.01
C ARG A 368 19.27 -33.18 1.50
N ASN A 369 18.85 -34.35 0.99
CA ASN A 369 18.68 -34.59 -0.44
C ASN A 369 17.46 -33.91 -1.06
N GLN A 370 16.43 -33.59 -0.24
CA GLN A 370 15.31 -32.71 -0.65
C GLN A 370 15.71 -31.23 -0.69
N GLU A 371 16.93 -30.87 -0.27
CA GLU A 371 17.48 -29.51 -0.40
C GLU A 371 17.67 -29.09 -1.86
N SER A 372 17.74 -30.02 -2.81
CA SER A 372 17.80 -29.72 -4.25
C SER A 372 16.47 -29.24 -4.86
N ASP A 373 15.34 -29.41 -4.17
CA ASP A 373 14.01 -29.00 -4.65
C ASP A 373 13.55 -27.64 -4.09
N ASN A 374 14.36 -26.96 -3.29
CA ASN A 374 14.05 -25.67 -2.67
C ASN A 374 14.51 -24.48 -3.52
N GLU A 375 14.31 -24.55 -4.81
CA GLU A 375 14.61 -23.45 -5.72
C GLU A 375 13.51 -22.39 -5.66
N VAL A 376 13.89 -21.14 -5.40
CA VAL A 376 13.00 -19.99 -5.55
C VAL A 376 12.90 -19.66 -7.03
N THR A 377 11.76 -19.98 -7.61
CA THR A 377 11.48 -19.77 -9.02
C THR A 377 10.81 -18.41 -9.29
N GLY A 378 10.74 -18.01 -10.56
CA GLY A 378 10.00 -16.82 -10.97
C GLY A 378 8.52 -16.83 -10.54
N ASP A 379 7.89 -18.00 -10.49
CA ASP A 379 6.50 -18.14 -10.02
C ASP A 379 6.36 -17.84 -8.52
N SER A 380 7.36 -18.21 -7.71
CA SER A 380 7.38 -17.87 -6.28
C SER A 380 7.48 -16.36 -6.07
N VAL A 381 8.37 -15.71 -6.81
CA VAL A 381 8.53 -14.25 -6.81
C VAL A 381 7.25 -13.56 -7.28
N ALA A 382 6.63 -14.05 -8.36
CA ALA A 382 5.38 -13.49 -8.88
C ALA A 382 4.23 -13.56 -7.85
N LYS A 383 4.15 -14.65 -7.06
CA LYS A 383 3.17 -14.77 -5.97
C LYS A 383 3.36 -13.72 -4.89
N VAL A 384 4.60 -13.50 -4.47
CA VAL A 384 4.93 -12.51 -3.45
C VAL A 384 4.60 -11.09 -3.94
N VAL A 385 5.04 -10.74 -5.15
CA VAL A 385 4.73 -9.42 -5.73
C VAL A 385 3.23 -9.23 -5.91
N ALA A 386 2.49 -10.28 -6.31
CA ALA A 386 1.03 -10.26 -6.40
C ALA A 386 0.38 -9.91 -5.05
N SER A 387 0.87 -10.54 -3.97
CA SER A 387 0.40 -10.27 -2.61
C SER A 387 0.71 -8.85 -2.17
N MET A 388 1.95 -8.38 -2.37
CA MET A 388 2.38 -7.03 -2.00
C MET A 388 1.65 -5.93 -2.76
N ALA A 389 1.45 -6.12 -4.08
CA ALA A 389 0.81 -5.13 -4.94
C ALA A 389 -0.72 -5.21 -4.93
N GLY A 390 -1.32 -6.23 -4.31
CA GLY A 390 -2.75 -6.47 -4.33
C GLY A 390 -3.31 -6.81 -5.72
N VAL A 391 -2.49 -7.42 -6.61
CA VAL A 391 -2.84 -7.77 -7.98
C VAL A 391 -3.01 -9.30 -8.06
N PRO A 392 -4.07 -9.84 -8.72
CA PRO A 392 -4.22 -11.28 -8.88
C PRO A 392 -3.03 -11.94 -9.60
N MET A 393 -2.53 -13.06 -9.06
CA MET A 393 -1.34 -13.76 -9.55
C MET A 393 -1.45 -14.19 -11.03
N GLU A 394 -2.63 -14.67 -11.47
CA GLU A 394 -2.89 -15.08 -12.86
C GLU A 394 -2.58 -13.97 -13.86
N ARG A 395 -2.48 -12.73 -13.38
CA ARG A 395 -2.19 -11.55 -14.19
C ARG A 395 -0.71 -11.24 -14.30
N ILE A 396 0.09 -11.69 -13.36
CA ILE A 396 1.54 -11.55 -13.39
C ILE A 396 2.15 -12.68 -14.23
N ALA A 397 1.58 -13.90 -14.12
CA ALA A 397 2.06 -15.10 -14.81
C ALA A 397 1.69 -15.18 -16.31
N GLN A 398 0.55 -14.57 -16.75
CA GLN A 398 0.18 -14.59 -18.16
C GLN A 398 0.91 -13.54 -18.97
N THR A 399 1.43 -13.91 -20.14
CA THR A 399 1.99 -12.96 -21.10
C THR A 399 0.95 -11.86 -21.42
N GLU A 400 1.22 -10.65 -21.03
CA GLU A 400 0.33 -9.48 -21.21
C GLU A 400 -0.17 -9.35 -22.66
N ALA A 401 0.66 -9.73 -23.61
CA ALA A 401 0.32 -9.74 -25.05
C ALA A 401 -0.90 -10.62 -25.37
N LYS A 402 -1.06 -11.79 -24.73
CA LYS A 402 -2.20 -12.68 -24.96
C LYS A 402 -3.50 -12.05 -24.44
N ARG A 403 -3.46 -11.47 -23.25
CA ARG A 403 -4.62 -10.81 -22.63
C ARG A 403 -5.06 -9.58 -23.40
N LEU A 404 -4.11 -8.76 -23.86
CA LEU A 404 -4.39 -7.59 -24.67
C LEU A 404 -5.05 -7.97 -26.01
N ARG A 405 -4.68 -9.10 -26.63
CA ARG A 405 -5.34 -9.61 -27.83
C ARG A 405 -6.79 -10.02 -27.59
N GLU A 406 -7.06 -10.64 -26.45
CA GLU A 406 -8.40 -11.13 -26.07
C GLU A 406 -9.31 -10.03 -25.51
N LEU A 407 -8.76 -8.91 -25.03
CA LEU A 407 -9.48 -7.82 -24.38
C LEU A 407 -10.70 -7.34 -25.21
N ASN A 408 -10.49 -7.11 -26.50
CA ASN A 408 -11.55 -6.66 -27.39
C ASN A 408 -12.70 -7.69 -27.50
N LYS A 409 -12.37 -8.97 -27.65
CA LYS A 409 -13.35 -10.05 -27.79
C LYS A 409 -14.18 -10.21 -26.52
N VAL A 410 -13.52 -10.19 -25.37
CA VAL A 410 -14.17 -10.35 -24.05
C VAL A 410 -15.07 -9.16 -23.74
N LEU A 411 -14.59 -7.93 -23.93
CA LEU A 411 -15.43 -6.74 -23.72
C LEU A 411 -16.61 -6.66 -24.69
N SER A 412 -16.44 -7.04 -25.97
CA SER A 412 -17.51 -7.03 -26.95
C SER A 412 -18.61 -8.05 -26.65
N ALA A 413 -18.26 -9.17 -26.00
CA ALA A 413 -19.24 -10.17 -25.56
C ALA A 413 -20.07 -9.67 -24.35
N GLN A 414 -19.48 -8.86 -23.49
CA GLN A 414 -20.13 -8.36 -22.27
C GLN A 414 -20.90 -7.05 -22.49
N VAL A 415 -20.39 -6.17 -23.36
CA VAL A 415 -20.96 -4.82 -23.60
C VAL A 415 -21.71 -4.79 -24.92
N ILE A 416 -23.02 -5.00 -24.85
CA ILE A 416 -23.88 -5.12 -26.01
C ILE A 416 -24.18 -3.78 -26.64
N GLY A 417 -24.17 -3.72 -27.98
CA GLY A 417 -24.59 -2.55 -28.77
C GLY A 417 -23.55 -1.41 -28.84
N GLN A 418 -22.29 -1.63 -28.33
CA GLN A 418 -21.26 -0.60 -28.28
C GLN A 418 -19.93 -1.05 -28.91
N THR A 419 -19.98 -1.79 -29.99
CA THR A 419 -18.79 -2.40 -30.62
C THR A 419 -17.72 -1.38 -31.00
N ASP A 420 -18.11 -0.22 -31.55
CA ASP A 420 -17.15 0.84 -31.92
C ASP A 420 -16.46 1.44 -30.70
N ALA A 421 -17.19 1.64 -29.61
CA ALA A 421 -16.65 2.16 -28.36
C ALA A 421 -15.62 1.18 -27.77
N VAL A 422 -15.96 -0.12 -27.71
CA VAL A 422 -15.06 -1.18 -27.22
C VAL A 422 -13.81 -1.28 -28.08
N ASN A 423 -13.95 -1.28 -29.42
CA ASN A 423 -12.82 -1.33 -30.35
C ASN A 423 -11.87 -0.15 -30.16
N THR A 424 -12.40 1.06 -30.00
CA THR A 424 -11.62 2.28 -29.82
C THR A 424 -10.78 2.22 -28.54
N ILE A 425 -11.41 1.81 -27.43
CA ILE A 425 -10.76 1.69 -26.11
C ILE A 425 -9.71 0.58 -26.13
N ALA A 426 -10.06 -0.61 -26.64
CA ALA A 426 -9.15 -1.74 -26.67
C ALA A 426 -7.88 -1.42 -27.50
N ARG A 427 -8.03 -0.78 -28.65
CA ARG A 427 -6.88 -0.36 -29.49
C ARG A 427 -6.00 0.69 -28.80
N ALA A 428 -6.59 1.65 -28.12
CA ALA A 428 -5.83 2.67 -27.42
C ALA A 428 -5.02 2.05 -26.26
N ILE A 429 -5.63 1.17 -25.47
CA ILE A 429 -4.96 0.45 -24.37
C ILE A 429 -3.84 -0.45 -24.93
N GLN A 430 -4.11 -1.21 -25.99
CA GLN A 430 -3.11 -2.06 -26.65
C GLN A 430 -1.89 -1.25 -27.10
N ARG A 431 -2.13 -0.11 -27.78
CA ARG A 431 -1.06 0.79 -28.23
C ARG A 431 -0.20 1.30 -27.10
N ASN A 432 -0.84 1.73 -25.99
CA ASN A 432 -0.13 2.31 -24.85
C ASN A 432 0.67 1.24 -24.07
N ARG A 433 0.12 0.02 -23.94
CA ARG A 433 0.80 -1.09 -23.25
C ARG A 433 1.96 -1.71 -24.06
N LEU A 434 1.98 -1.51 -25.37
CA LEU A 434 3.11 -1.92 -26.24
C LEU A 434 4.26 -0.92 -26.26
N GLY A 435 4.24 0.10 -25.38
CA GLY A 435 5.31 1.08 -25.28
C GLY A 435 5.37 2.09 -26.45
N LEU A 436 4.30 2.20 -27.24
CA LEU A 436 4.23 3.14 -28.37
C LEU A 436 3.84 4.56 -27.96
N ARG A 437 3.78 4.83 -26.66
CA ARG A 437 3.46 6.13 -26.06
C ARG A 437 4.42 6.45 -24.92
N ASP A 438 4.42 7.70 -24.48
CA ASP A 438 5.18 8.17 -23.32
C ASP A 438 4.77 7.43 -22.05
N GLU A 439 5.71 6.75 -21.41
CA GLU A 439 5.54 5.96 -20.19
C GLU A 439 5.12 6.79 -18.97
N LYS A 440 5.25 8.10 -19.05
CA LYS A 440 4.83 9.01 -17.97
C LYS A 440 3.31 9.15 -17.87
N ARG A 441 2.57 8.92 -18.93
CA ARG A 441 1.12 9.12 -19.01
C ARG A 441 0.31 7.93 -18.45
N PRO A 442 -0.97 8.15 -18.06
CA PRO A 442 -1.87 7.04 -17.69
C PRO A 442 -2.01 5.99 -18.80
N ILE A 443 -2.36 4.74 -18.45
CA ILE A 443 -2.59 3.63 -19.42
C ILE A 443 -3.59 4.03 -20.51
N GLY A 444 -4.59 4.84 -20.18
CA GLY A 444 -5.56 5.36 -21.11
C GLY A 444 -6.35 6.51 -20.53
N SER A 445 -6.73 7.46 -21.37
CA SER A 445 -7.53 8.62 -20.99
C SER A 445 -8.68 8.81 -22.00
N PHE A 446 -9.91 8.61 -21.54
CA PHE A 446 -11.09 8.53 -22.40
C PHE A 446 -12.19 9.47 -21.95
N LEU A 447 -12.87 10.08 -22.92
CA LEU A 447 -14.11 10.82 -22.68
C LEU A 447 -15.27 10.05 -23.31
N PHE A 448 -16.20 9.53 -22.49
CA PHE A 448 -17.36 8.76 -22.89
C PHE A 448 -18.57 9.68 -23.06
N LEU A 449 -19.06 9.80 -24.26
CA LEU A 449 -20.20 10.65 -24.62
C LEU A 449 -21.38 9.83 -25.11
N GLY A 450 -22.57 10.20 -24.70
CA GLY A 450 -23.80 9.55 -25.17
C GLY A 450 -24.94 9.70 -24.18
N PRO A 451 -26.14 9.25 -24.55
CA PRO A 451 -27.33 9.32 -23.70
C PRO A 451 -27.15 8.61 -22.35
N THR A 452 -28.09 8.82 -21.45
CA THR A 452 -28.11 8.07 -20.18
C THR A 452 -28.53 6.63 -20.41
N GLY A 453 -28.02 5.68 -19.60
CA GLY A 453 -28.44 4.27 -19.66
C GLY A 453 -27.92 3.46 -20.84
N VAL A 454 -26.92 3.93 -21.61
CA VAL A 454 -26.33 3.22 -22.77
C VAL A 454 -25.12 2.33 -22.39
N GLY A 455 -24.74 2.28 -21.10
CA GLY A 455 -23.69 1.39 -20.63
C GLY A 455 -22.32 2.04 -20.38
N LYS A 456 -22.18 3.38 -20.33
CA LYS A 456 -20.90 4.07 -20.06
C LYS A 456 -20.23 3.58 -18.78
N THR A 457 -20.91 3.66 -17.65
CA THR A 457 -20.42 3.20 -16.33
C THR A 457 -20.23 1.68 -16.29
N PHE A 458 -21.06 0.93 -17.01
CA PHE A 458 -20.94 -0.52 -17.11
C PHE A 458 -19.66 -0.95 -17.83
N LEU A 459 -19.34 -0.31 -18.95
CA LEU A 459 -18.07 -0.55 -19.65
C LEU A 459 -16.87 -0.22 -18.78
N ALA A 460 -16.91 0.87 -17.99
CA ALA A 460 -15.85 1.22 -17.06
C ALA A 460 -15.65 0.13 -15.98
N LYS A 461 -16.74 -0.44 -15.43
CA LYS A 461 -16.69 -1.56 -14.50
C LYS A 461 -16.07 -2.81 -15.12
N LYS A 462 -16.55 -3.20 -16.30
CA LYS A 462 -16.03 -4.37 -17.02
C LYS A 462 -14.57 -4.19 -17.45
N LEU A 463 -14.18 -2.95 -17.77
CA LEU A 463 -12.77 -2.63 -18.03
C LEU A 463 -11.90 -2.79 -16.76
N ALA A 464 -12.38 -2.34 -15.59
CA ALA A 464 -11.68 -2.54 -14.31
C ALA A 464 -11.53 -4.05 -14.01
N GLU A 465 -12.58 -4.82 -14.18
CA GLU A 465 -12.56 -6.28 -14.02
C GLU A 465 -11.55 -6.94 -14.97
N GLN A 466 -11.55 -6.56 -16.25
CA GLN A 466 -10.67 -7.16 -17.25
C GLN A 466 -9.21 -6.71 -17.13
N LEU A 467 -8.92 -5.47 -16.79
CA LEU A 467 -7.56 -4.96 -16.65
C LEU A 467 -6.97 -5.25 -15.27
N PHE A 468 -7.75 -5.16 -14.20
CA PHE A 468 -7.25 -5.19 -12.82
C PHE A 468 -7.83 -6.31 -11.94
N GLY A 469 -8.74 -7.15 -12.46
CA GLY A 469 -9.20 -8.39 -11.82
C GLY A 469 -10.43 -8.28 -10.95
N SER A 470 -10.86 -7.08 -10.61
CA SER A 470 -12.04 -6.86 -9.79
C SER A 470 -12.81 -5.63 -10.27
N GLU A 471 -14.13 -5.68 -10.17
CA GLU A 471 -14.97 -4.49 -10.34
C GLU A 471 -14.66 -3.43 -9.27
N ASP A 472 -14.16 -3.84 -8.10
CA ASP A 472 -13.74 -2.96 -7.01
C ASP A 472 -12.49 -2.11 -7.34
N ALA A 473 -11.76 -2.46 -8.39
CA ALA A 473 -10.69 -1.62 -8.92
C ALA A 473 -11.22 -0.36 -9.65
N LEU A 474 -12.53 -0.10 -9.59
CA LEU A 474 -13.15 1.12 -10.08
C LEU A 474 -13.23 2.18 -8.98
N VAL A 475 -12.48 3.26 -9.14
CA VAL A 475 -12.56 4.47 -8.31
C VAL A 475 -13.52 5.45 -8.96
N ARG A 476 -14.76 5.50 -8.46
CA ARG A 476 -15.78 6.44 -8.97
C ARG A 476 -15.75 7.74 -8.18
N VAL A 477 -15.82 8.86 -8.91
CA VAL A 477 -15.94 10.21 -8.37
C VAL A 477 -17.05 10.92 -9.16
N ASP A 478 -18.05 11.43 -8.45
CA ASP A 478 -19.16 12.19 -9.05
C ASP A 478 -18.76 13.67 -9.13
N MET A 479 -18.65 14.20 -10.33
CA MET A 479 -18.20 15.57 -10.55
C MET A 479 -19.25 16.61 -10.17
N SER A 480 -20.49 16.20 -9.91
CA SER A 480 -21.52 17.11 -9.37
C SER A 480 -21.18 17.64 -7.98
N GLU A 481 -20.40 16.85 -7.21
CA GLU A 481 -19.91 17.26 -5.88
C GLU A 481 -18.80 18.32 -5.97
N TYR A 482 -18.18 18.49 -7.14
CA TYR A 482 -17.06 19.38 -7.41
C TYR A 482 -17.41 20.54 -8.35
N SER A 483 -18.68 20.98 -8.30
CA SER A 483 -19.19 22.11 -9.08
C SER A 483 -18.73 23.47 -8.55
N GLU A 484 -18.30 23.56 -7.31
CA GLU A 484 -17.81 24.77 -6.66
C GLU A 484 -16.29 24.76 -6.49
N LYS A 485 -15.67 25.94 -6.60
CA LYS A 485 -14.22 26.12 -6.47
C LYS A 485 -13.66 25.54 -5.15
N PHE A 486 -14.36 25.73 -4.06
CA PHE A 486 -13.94 25.26 -2.74
C PHE A 486 -13.85 23.73 -2.66
N ASN A 487 -14.71 23.03 -3.38
CA ASN A 487 -14.74 21.58 -3.35
C ASN A 487 -13.59 20.93 -4.14
N VAL A 488 -12.94 21.67 -5.07
CA VAL A 488 -11.80 21.14 -5.84
C VAL A 488 -10.62 20.77 -4.92
N SER A 489 -10.40 21.55 -3.85
CA SER A 489 -9.37 21.24 -2.86
C SER A 489 -9.61 19.90 -2.13
N ARG A 490 -10.86 19.45 -2.01
CA ARG A 490 -11.16 18.13 -1.45
C ARG A 490 -10.73 16.96 -2.36
N LEU A 491 -10.61 17.23 -3.67
CA LEU A 491 -10.18 16.19 -4.63
C LEU A 491 -8.69 15.85 -4.48
N ILE A 492 -7.83 16.87 -4.30
CA ILE A 492 -6.36 16.76 -4.25
C ILE A 492 -5.78 17.02 -2.85
N GLY A 493 -6.59 17.50 -1.90
CA GLY A 493 -6.17 17.91 -0.55
C GLY A 493 -6.11 19.42 -0.39
N SER A 494 -6.42 19.88 0.81
CA SER A 494 -6.37 21.31 1.16
C SER A 494 -4.92 21.78 1.35
N PRO A 495 -4.58 23.02 0.97
CA PRO A 495 -3.27 23.60 1.25
C PRO A 495 -3.03 23.74 2.76
N PRO A 496 -1.76 23.83 3.21
CA PRO A 496 -1.43 24.06 4.61
C PRO A 496 -2.14 25.29 5.18
N GLY A 497 -2.75 25.13 6.35
CA GLY A 497 -3.46 26.22 7.04
C GLY A 497 -4.98 26.28 6.81
N TYR A 498 -5.54 25.41 5.97
CA TYR A 498 -6.99 25.28 5.79
C TYR A 498 -7.54 24.06 6.52
N VAL A 499 -8.82 24.13 6.90
CA VAL A 499 -9.53 23.02 7.57
C VAL A 499 -9.53 21.79 6.65
N GLY A 500 -9.17 20.60 7.21
CA GLY A 500 -9.08 19.36 6.44
C GLY A 500 -7.73 19.11 5.76
N TYR A 501 -6.69 19.89 6.07
CA TYR A 501 -5.33 19.67 5.53
C TYR A 501 -4.76 18.28 5.86
N GLU A 502 -5.05 17.72 7.04
CA GLU A 502 -4.53 16.42 7.48
C GLU A 502 -5.20 15.21 6.80
N GLU A 503 -6.39 15.40 6.22
CA GLU A 503 -7.18 14.30 5.65
C GLU A 503 -6.69 13.83 4.26
N GLY A 504 -5.81 14.62 3.61
CA GLY A 504 -5.40 14.35 2.23
C GLY A 504 -6.53 14.55 1.20
N GLY A 505 -6.24 14.34 -0.09
CA GLY A 505 -7.24 14.47 -1.16
C GLY A 505 -8.00 13.18 -1.38
N GLN A 506 -9.30 13.26 -1.61
CA GLN A 506 -10.15 12.07 -1.79
C GLN A 506 -9.73 11.21 -2.99
N LEU A 507 -9.34 11.83 -4.10
CA LEU A 507 -8.87 11.10 -5.28
C LEU A 507 -7.44 10.58 -5.06
N THR A 508 -6.54 11.44 -4.60
CA THR A 508 -5.13 11.10 -4.41
C THR A 508 -4.93 9.99 -3.38
N GLU A 509 -5.67 10.00 -2.27
CA GLU A 509 -5.61 8.91 -1.26
C GLU A 509 -6.17 7.59 -1.78
N LYS A 510 -7.28 7.60 -2.55
CA LYS A 510 -7.82 6.37 -3.15
C LYS A 510 -6.83 5.75 -4.13
N ILE A 511 -6.16 6.57 -4.96
CA ILE A 511 -5.20 6.08 -5.95
C ILE A 511 -3.89 5.64 -5.27
N ARG A 512 -3.45 6.33 -4.24
CA ARG A 512 -2.30 5.90 -3.44
C ARG A 512 -2.50 4.49 -2.87
N ARG A 513 -3.71 4.22 -2.36
CA ARG A 513 -4.06 2.88 -1.84
C ARG A 513 -4.30 1.83 -2.92
N ARG A 514 -4.73 2.24 -4.13
CA ARG A 514 -5.03 1.34 -5.25
C ARG A 514 -4.49 1.92 -6.55
N PRO A 515 -3.16 1.82 -6.78
CA PRO A 515 -2.53 2.42 -7.97
C PRO A 515 -2.95 1.76 -9.28
N TYR A 516 -3.42 0.50 -9.24
CA TYR A 516 -3.98 -0.22 -10.38
C TYR A 516 -5.49 -0.12 -10.39
N SER A 517 -6.04 0.92 -10.99
CA SER A 517 -7.48 1.19 -10.97
C SER A 517 -7.97 1.91 -12.21
N VAL A 518 -9.27 1.79 -12.47
CA VAL A 518 -10.00 2.65 -13.40
C VAL A 518 -10.58 3.81 -12.62
N VAL A 519 -10.18 5.02 -12.95
CA VAL A 519 -10.75 6.25 -12.37
C VAL A 519 -11.91 6.70 -13.25
N LEU A 520 -13.11 6.68 -12.70
CA LEU A 520 -14.31 7.14 -13.38
C LEU A 520 -14.77 8.49 -12.82
N LEU A 521 -14.59 9.54 -13.60
CA LEU A 521 -15.11 10.88 -13.32
C LEU A 521 -16.48 11.03 -13.99
N ASP A 522 -17.52 10.86 -13.21
CA ASP A 522 -18.91 10.84 -13.74
C ASP A 522 -19.46 12.27 -13.85
N GLU A 523 -20.20 12.56 -14.95
CA GLU A 523 -20.82 13.86 -15.22
C GLU A 523 -19.81 15.03 -15.26
N ILE A 524 -18.70 14.86 -15.99
CA ILE A 524 -17.58 15.80 -16.05
C ILE A 524 -17.98 17.22 -16.44
N GLU A 525 -19.07 17.40 -17.21
CA GLU A 525 -19.61 18.71 -17.58
C GLU A 525 -20.11 19.55 -16.42
N LYS A 526 -20.35 18.94 -15.26
CA LYS A 526 -20.78 19.64 -14.04
C LYS A 526 -19.63 20.15 -13.18
N ALA A 527 -18.40 19.70 -13.48
CA ALA A 527 -17.22 20.07 -12.71
C ALA A 527 -16.87 21.56 -12.85
N HIS A 528 -16.32 22.14 -11.79
CA HIS A 528 -15.76 23.51 -11.84
C HIS A 528 -14.57 23.56 -12.82
N PRO A 529 -14.34 24.68 -13.54
CA PRO A 529 -13.23 24.81 -14.49
C PRO A 529 -11.84 24.49 -13.93
N GLU A 530 -11.60 24.71 -12.64
CA GLU A 530 -10.32 24.37 -12.00
C GLU A 530 -10.03 22.86 -11.97
N VAL A 531 -11.06 22.01 -11.99
CA VAL A 531 -10.89 20.55 -12.12
C VAL A 531 -10.16 20.18 -13.40
N PHE A 532 -10.48 20.89 -14.49
CA PHE A 532 -9.81 20.64 -15.80
C PHE A 532 -8.33 20.99 -15.76
N ASN A 533 -7.91 22.03 -15.00
CA ASN A 533 -6.50 22.36 -14.83
C ASN A 533 -5.75 21.25 -14.09
N VAL A 534 -6.37 20.67 -13.04
CA VAL A 534 -5.82 19.51 -12.33
C VAL A 534 -5.72 18.30 -13.26
N MET A 535 -6.75 18.08 -14.09
CA MET A 535 -6.75 16.98 -15.05
C MET A 535 -5.69 17.15 -16.14
N LEU A 536 -5.37 18.36 -16.58
CA LEU A 536 -4.30 18.61 -17.55
C LEU A 536 -2.95 18.10 -17.04
N GLN A 537 -2.61 18.40 -15.78
CA GLN A 537 -1.40 17.89 -15.15
C GLN A 537 -1.38 16.35 -15.12
N LEU A 538 -2.49 15.75 -14.68
CA LEU A 538 -2.64 14.31 -14.61
C LEU A 538 -2.49 13.62 -15.95
N LEU A 539 -3.09 14.20 -17.01
CA LEU A 539 -3.07 13.63 -18.36
C LEU A 539 -1.71 13.75 -19.06
N ASP A 540 -0.88 14.74 -18.67
CA ASP A 540 0.45 14.94 -19.25
C ASP A 540 1.56 14.23 -18.49
N GLU A 541 1.62 14.46 -17.18
CA GLU A 541 2.71 13.99 -16.33
C GLU A 541 2.39 12.64 -15.67
N GLY A 542 1.12 12.21 -15.70
CA GLY A 542 0.66 11.01 -15.00
C GLY A 542 0.85 11.06 -13.48
N THR A 543 0.95 12.27 -12.92
CA THR A 543 1.16 12.50 -11.49
C THR A 543 0.32 13.66 -10.99
N LEU A 544 -0.08 13.62 -9.72
CA LEU A 544 -0.68 14.75 -9.01
C LEU A 544 0.04 14.95 -7.69
N THR A 545 0.29 16.21 -7.33
CA THR A 545 0.80 16.56 -6.00
C THR A 545 -0.37 16.82 -5.07
N ASP A 546 -0.45 16.08 -3.96
CA ASP A 546 -1.50 16.27 -2.97
C ASP A 546 -1.27 17.53 -2.09
N GLY A 547 -2.28 17.88 -1.27
CA GLY A 547 -2.19 19.01 -0.36
C GLY A 547 -1.04 18.90 0.68
N LEU A 548 -0.54 17.70 0.95
CA LEU A 548 0.60 17.41 1.83
C LEU A 548 1.95 17.49 1.10
N GLY A 549 1.97 17.80 -0.19
CA GLY A 549 3.18 17.86 -1.02
C GLY A 549 3.69 16.49 -1.50
N ARG A 550 2.90 15.42 -1.36
CA ARG A 550 3.27 14.08 -1.84
C ARG A 550 2.87 13.93 -3.30
N VAL A 551 3.75 13.36 -4.10
CA VAL A 551 3.49 13.07 -5.52
C VAL A 551 2.82 11.70 -5.63
N VAL A 552 1.59 11.68 -6.15
CA VAL A 552 0.80 10.46 -6.37
C VAL A 552 0.83 10.10 -7.86
N SER A 553 1.25 8.88 -8.18
CA SER A 553 1.38 8.39 -9.55
C SER A 553 0.07 7.80 -10.08
N PHE A 554 -0.36 8.24 -11.27
CA PHE A 554 -1.52 7.74 -12.02
C PHE A 554 -1.10 6.95 -13.27
N LYS A 555 0.18 6.63 -13.43
CA LYS A 555 0.72 5.94 -14.61
C LYS A 555 0.06 4.58 -14.85
N ASN A 556 -0.33 3.89 -13.78
CA ASN A 556 -0.97 2.59 -13.83
C ASN A 556 -2.50 2.66 -13.81
N THR A 557 -3.09 3.83 -14.01
CA THR A 557 -4.54 4.00 -14.02
C THR A 557 -5.08 4.19 -15.44
N VAL A 558 -6.37 3.88 -15.61
CA VAL A 558 -7.15 4.26 -16.79
C VAL A 558 -8.14 5.34 -16.36
N ILE A 559 -8.05 6.51 -16.99
CA ILE A 559 -8.92 7.64 -16.69
C ILE A 559 -10.12 7.64 -17.65
N ILE A 560 -11.32 7.57 -17.10
CA ILE A 560 -12.57 7.62 -17.87
C ILE A 560 -13.41 8.77 -17.35
N MET A 561 -13.74 9.68 -18.21
CA MET A 561 -14.66 10.78 -17.94
C MET A 561 -15.99 10.50 -18.66
N THR A 562 -17.13 10.62 -18.00
CA THR A 562 -18.43 10.45 -18.66
C THR A 562 -19.13 11.79 -18.78
N GLY A 563 -19.79 11.99 -19.89
CA GLY A 563 -20.59 13.19 -20.14
C GLY A 563 -21.88 12.87 -20.90
N ASN A 564 -22.89 13.71 -20.66
CA ASN A 564 -24.18 13.67 -21.36
C ASN A 564 -24.30 14.87 -22.34
N ILE A 565 -23.14 15.44 -22.71
CA ILE A 565 -23.05 16.63 -23.57
C ILE A 565 -23.70 16.37 -24.94
N GLY A 566 -24.52 17.27 -25.39
CA GLY A 566 -25.22 17.18 -26.68
C GLY A 566 -26.48 16.30 -26.67
N SER A 567 -26.70 15.42 -25.68
CA SER A 567 -27.89 14.56 -25.63
C SER A 567 -29.19 15.36 -25.49
N ARG A 568 -29.14 16.45 -24.72
CA ARG A 568 -30.29 17.35 -24.53
C ARG A 568 -30.66 18.09 -25.81
N ARG A 569 -29.67 18.58 -26.55
CA ARG A 569 -29.92 19.22 -27.85
C ARG A 569 -30.35 18.24 -28.93
N LEU A 570 -29.81 17.03 -28.94
CA LEU A 570 -30.30 15.98 -29.85
C LEU A 570 -31.82 15.69 -29.63
N SER A 571 -32.25 15.70 -28.37
CA SER A 571 -33.69 15.55 -28.06
C SER A 571 -34.53 16.76 -28.44
N GLU A 572 -33.96 17.96 -28.39
CA GLU A 572 -34.60 19.23 -28.81
C GLU A 572 -34.69 19.32 -30.34
N PHE A 573 -33.65 18.90 -31.07
CA PHE A 573 -33.67 18.83 -32.54
C PHE A 573 -34.59 17.74 -33.08
N GLY A 574 -34.74 16.61 -32.39
CA GLY A 574 -35.68 15.53 -32.77
C GLY A 574 -37.17 15.87 -32.55
N SER A 575 -37.48 16.92 -31.76
CA SER A 575 -38.84 17.40 -31.53
C SER A 575 -39.18 18.68 -32.28
N GLY A 576 -38.28 19.23 -33.08
CA GLY A 576 -38.48 20.49 -33.85
C GLY A 576 -39.44 20.33 -35.02
N VAL A 577 -40.48 21.18 -35.02
CA VAL A 577 -41.48 21.34 -36.11
C VAL A 577 -40.73 21.80 -37.39
N GLY A 578 -40.58 20.92 -38.39
CA GLY A 578 -40.11 21.33 -39.69
C GLY A 578 -39.37 20.30 -40.56
N PHE A 579 -39.17 19.07 -40.16
CA PHE A 579 -38.62 18.02 -41.02
C PHE A 579 -39.64 16.92 -41.27
N SER A 580 -39.82 16.60 -42.54
CA SER A 580 -40.76 15.71 -43.16
C SER A 580 -40.94 14.35 -42.43
N ALA A 581 -42.14 13.92 -42.31
CA ALA A 581 -42.57 12.64 -41.77
C ALA A 581 -42.10 11.45 -42.62
N ASP A 582 -40.78 11.16 -42.52
CA ASP A 582 -40.25 9.87 -42.91
C ASP A 582 -39.16 9.51 -41.94
N ASN A 583 -39.50 8.56 -41.03
CA ASN A 583 -38.61 7.94 -40.02
C ASN A 583 -37.63 8.86 -39.28
N GLY A 584 -38.09 9.52 -38.24
CA GLY A 584 -37.45 10.42 -37.29
C GLY A 584 -36.11 10.01 -36.63
N ALA A 585 -35.23 9.37 -37.34
CA ALA A 585 -33.88 9.09 -36.85
C ALA A 585 -32.89 10.12 -37.47
N ILE A 586 -32.38 11.03 -36.63
CA ILE A 586 -31.29 11.92 -37.00
C ILE A 586 -30.11 11.03 -37.44
N SER A 587 -29.52 11.30 -38.63
CA SER A 587 -28.41 10.51 -39.12
C SER A 587 -27.26 10.52 -38.13
N PRO A 588 -26.51 9.43 -37.95
CA PRO A 588 -25.37 9.35 -37.01
C PRO A 588 -24.34 10.44 -37.24
N GLU A 589 -24.15 10.89 -38.48
CA GLU A 589 -23.19 11.95 -38.85
C GLU A 589 -23.61 13.32 -38.33
N VAL A 590 -24.90 13.66 -38.46
CA VAL A 590 -25.47 14.93 -37.95
C VAL A 590 -25.42 14.95 -36.44
N SER A 591 -25.72 13.83 -35.80
CA SER A 591 -25.61 13.68 -34.33
C SER A 591 -24.18 13.90 -33.85
N ARG A 592 -23.18 13.33 -34.51
CA ARG A 592 -21.76 13.55 -34.20
C ARG A 592 -21.35 15.01 -34.37
N GLY A 593 -21.76 15.67 -35.44
CA GLY A 593 -21.46 17.08 -35.67
C GLY A 593 -22.03 18.03 -34.60
N ILE A 594 -23.21 17.73 -34.08
CA ILE A 594 -23.82 18.51 -32.98
C ILE A 594 -23.02 18.30 -31.69
N ILE A 595 -22.67 17.05 -31.37
CA ILE A 595 -21.89 16.69 -30.18
C ILE A 595 -20.50 17.35 -30.24
N GLU A 596 -19.82 17.31 -31.38
CA GLU A 596 -18.49 17.95 -31.53
C GLU A 596 -18.53 19.48 -31.35
N LYS A 597 -19.59 20.14 -31.81
CA LYS A 597 -19.76 21.58 -31.58
C LYS A 597 -19.96 21.92 -30.10
N GLU A 598 -20.74 21.11 -29.40
CA GLU A 598 -20.95 21.31 -27.95
C GLU A 598 -19.72 20.97 -27.14
N LEU A 599 -18.95 19.94 -27.53
CA LEU A 599 -17.66 19.61 -26.92
C LEU A 599 -16.69 20.80 -26.97
N LYS A 600 -16.52 21.41 -28.15
CA LYS A 600 -15.64 22.58 -28.33
C LYS A 600 -16.07 23.82 -27.57
N LYS A 601 -17.33 23.89 -27.11
CA LYS A 601 -17.82 24.96 -26.24
C LYS A 601 -17.57 24.66 -24.76
N THR A 602 -17.64 23.39 -24.38
CA THR A 602 -17.54 22.97 -22.98
C THR A 602 -16.11 22.78 -22.54
N PHE A 603 -15.27 22.23 -23.42
CA PHE A 603 -13.85 21.91 -23.15
C PHE A 603 -12.92 22.71 -24.02
N THR A 604 -11.77 23.06 -23.45
CA THR A 604 -10.70 23.72 -24.20
C THR A 604 -10.08 22.76 -25.23
N PRO A 605 -9.62 23.25 -26.38
CA PRO A 605 -8.91 22.41 -27.37
C PRO A 605 -7.69 21.71 -26.76
N GLU A 606 -7.02 22.37 -25.82
CA GLU A 606 -5.87 21.82 -25.09
C GLU A 606 -6.24 20.55 -24.33
N PHE A 607 -7.33 20.57 -23.58
CA PHE A 607 -7.83 19.42 -22.83
C PHE A 607 -8.20 18.25 -23.76
N LEU A 608 -8.93 18.53 -24.85
CA LEU A 608 -9.36 17.49 -25.80
C LEU A 608 -8.19 16.81 -26.51
N ASN A 609 -7.11 17.56 -26.82
CA ASN A 609 -5.90 17.03 -27.48
C ASN A 609 -5.05 16.12 -26.56
N ARG A 610 -5.27 16.14 -25.25
CA ARG A 610 -4.55 15.29 -24.28
C ARG A 610 -5.23 13.96 -24.04
N LEU A 611 -6.48 13.82 -24.50
CA LEU A 611 -7.21 12.57 -24.43
C LEU A 611 -6.73 11.56 -25.49
N ASP A 612 -6.72 10.28 -25.13
CA ASP A 612 -6.43 9.21 -26.08
C ASP A 612 -7.54 9.03 -27.12
N ALA A 613 -8.80 9.14 -26.66
CA ALA A 613 -9.96 9.13 -27.54
C ALA A 613 -11.20 9.73 -26.87
N VAL A 614 -12.03 10.33 -27.71
CA VAL A 614 -13.42 10.64 -27.41
C VAL A 614 -14.27 9.49 -27.93
N VAL A 615 -14.96 8.79 -27.03
CA VAL A 615 -15.71 7.56 -27.31
C VAL A 615 -17.19 7.87 -27.34
N HIS A 616 -17.82 7.66 -28.47
CA HIS A 616 -19.25 7.89 -28.66
C HIS A 616 -20.06 6.61 -28.39
N PHE A 617 -21.02 6.70 -27.50
CA PHE A 617 -21.95 5.63 -27.19
C PHE A 617 -23.24 5.87 -27.96
N ASN A 618 -23.65 4.86 -28.70
CA ASN A 618 -24.87 4.89 -29.47
C ASN A 618 -26.09 4.62 -28.57
N ALA A 619 -27.26 5.13 -28.96
CA ALA A 619 -28.53 4.73 -28.33
C ALA A 619 -28.76 3.23 -28.56
N LEU A 620 -29.29 2.56 -27.55
CA LEU A 620 -29.55 1.13 -27.62
C LEU A 620 -30.83 0.90 -28.45
N ASP A 621 -30.79 -0.03 -29.39
CA ASP A 621 -31.93 -0.48 -30.18
C ASP A 621 -32.66 -1.63 -29.46
N LYS A 622 -33.85 -2.01 -29.98
CA LYS A 622 -34.64 -3.09 -29.40
C LYS A 622 -33.91 -4.45 -29.36
N PRO A 623 -33.19 -4.87 -30.41
CA PRO A 623 -32.39 -6.10 -30.37
C PRO A 623 -31.31 -6.08 -29.27
N ALA A 624 -30.60 -4.96 -29.08
CA ALA A 624 -29.63 -4.82 -28.03
C ALA A 624 -30.26 -4.93 -26.63
N ILE A 625 -31.41 -4.30 -26.40
CA ILE A 625 -32.13 -4.40 -25.12
C ILE A 625 -32.53 -5.85 -24.83
N ARG A 626 -32.96 -6.60 -25.88
CA ARG A 626 -33.32 -8.01 -25.73
C ARG A 626 -32.12 -8.84 -25.26
N LEU A 627 -30.96 -8.68 -25.90
CA LEU A 627 -29.74 -9.36 -25.51
C LEU A 627 -29.26 -8.98 -24.08
N ILE A 628 -29.45 -7.72 -23.69
CA ILE A 628 -29.13 -7.27 -22.31
C ILE A 628 -30.03 -7.99 -21.29
N ILE A 629 -31.35 -8.13 -21.61
CA ILE A 629 -32.29 -8.85 -20.75
C ILE A 629 -31.93 -10.32 -20.67
N ASP A 630 -31.59 -10.96 -21.78
CA ASP A 630 -31.19 -12.38 -21.82
C ASP A 630 -29.96 -12.63 -20.94
N ASN A 631 -28.94 -11.76 -21.02
CA ASN A 631 -27.77 -11.85 -20.16
C ASN A 631 -28.09 -11.65 -18.67
N ARG A 632 -28.97 -10.69 -18.34
CA ARG A 632 -29.43 -10.47 -16.96
C ARG A 632 -30.24 -11.61 -16.39
N ILE A 633 -31.11 -12.19 -17.20
CA ILE A 633 -31.86 -13.40 -16.82
C ILE A 633 -30.89 -14.55 -16.56
N ALA A 634 -29.86 -14.74 -17.38
CA ALA A 634 -28.86 -15.77 -17.17
C ALA A 634 -28.08 -15.55 -15.83
N GLU A 635 -27.72 -14.32 -15.51
CA GLU A 635 -27.08 -13.98 -14.22
C GLU A 635 -28.00 -14.30 -13.03
N ILE A 636 -29.30 -13.96 -13.12
CA ILE A 636 -30.29 -14.27 -12.08
C ILE A 636 -30.45 -15.79 -11.96
N THR A 637 -30.56 -16.51 -13.09
CA THR A 637 -30.69 -17.98 -13.12
C THR A 637 -29.51 -18.66 -12.44
N GLU A 638 -28.29 -18.24 -12.74
CA GLU A 638 -27.08 -18.79 -12.11
C GLU A 638 -27.02 -18.51 -10.60
N ARG A 639 -27.41 -17.30 -10.18
CA ARG A 639 -27.44 -16.90 -8.78
C ARG A 639 -28.44 -17.73 -7.97
N ILE A 640 -29.61 -17.97 -8.52
CA ILE A 640 -30.69 -18.75 -7.90
C ILE A 640 -30.41 -20.25 -7.94
N ALA A 641 -29.74 -20.75 -9.01
CA ALA A 641 -29.30 -22.14 -9.09
C ALA A 641 -28.34 -22.53 -7.95
N ARG A 642 -27.49 -21.58 -7.51
CA ARG A 642 -26.62 -21.78 -6.31
C ARG A 642 -27.40 -21.95 -5.00
N GLN A 643 -28.66 -21.50 -4.96
CA GLN A 643 -29.58 -21.68 -3.83
C GLN A 643 -30.44 -22.95 -3.95
N GLY A 644 -30.24 -23.72 -5.04
CA GLY A 644 -30.93 -24.99 -5.27
C GLY A 644 -32.28 -24.89 -6.02
N TYR A 645 -32.60 -23.75 -6.65
CA TYR A 645 -33.81 -23.57 -7.45
C TYR A 645 -33.46 -23.42 -8.94
N HIS A 646 -34.33 -23.87 -9.82
CA HIS A 646 -34.20 -23.72 -11.27
C HIS A 646 -35.21 -22.71 -11.82
N ILE A 647 -34.74 -21.82 -12.70
CA ILE A 647 -35.58 -20.81 -13.33
C ILE A 647 -35.55 -20.99 -14.84
N GLU A 648 -36.72 -21.02 -15.44
CA GLU A 648 -36.92 -20.95 -16.87
C GLU A 648 -37.76 -19.74 -17.23
N VAL A 649 -37.33 -18.96 -18.22
CA VAL A 649 -38.08 -17.82 -18.73
C VAL A 649 -38.44 -18.07 -20.17
N ASP A 650 -39.75 -18.15 -20.44
CA ASP A 650 -40.29 -18.40 -21.78
C ASP A 650 -39.98 -17.24 -22.74
N GLU A 651 -39.85 -17.55 -24.02
CA GLU A 651 -39.56 -16.60 -25.09
C GLU A 651 -40.60 -15.47 -25.16
N SER A 652 -41.88 -15.79 -24.92
CA SER A 652 -42.94 -14.80 -24.85
C SER A 652 -42.77 -13.81 -23.69
N CYS A 653 -42.27 -14.28 -22.57
CA CYS A 653 -41.93 -13.45 -21.39
C CYS A 653 -40.73 -12.56 -21.67
N ARG A 654 -39.67 -13.10 -22.29
CA ARG A 654 -38.46 -12.33 -22.69
C ARG A 654 -38.84 -11.19 -23.65
N ALA A 655 -39.67 -11.47 -24.65
CA ALA A 655 -40.16 -10.44 -25.58
C ALA A 655 -40.97 -9.35 -24.87
N PHE A 656 -41.84 -9.74 -23.92
CA PHE A 656 -42.62 -8.79 -23.12
C PHE A 656 -41.71 -7.91 -22.24
N LEU A 657 -40.75 -8.49 -21.56
CA LEU A 657 -39.79 -7.75 -20.75
C LEU A 657 -38.96 -6.78 -21.60
N ALA A 658 -38.57 -7.19 -22.81
CA ALA A 658 -37.83 -6.34 -23.75
C ALA A 658 -38.68 -5.15 -24.25
N GLU A 659 -39.96 -5.38 -24.54
CA GLU A 659 -40.88 -4.33 -24.97
C GLU A 659 -41.11 -3.30 -23.84
N LYS A 660 -41.33 -3.77 -22.62
CA LYS A 660 -41.54 -2.93 -21.43
C LYS A 660 -40.27 -2.25 -20.98
N GLY A 661 -39.09 -2.90 -21.18
CA GLY A 661 -37.75 -2.39 -20.79
C GLY A 661 -37.15 -1.41 -21.77
N PHE A 662 -37.70 -1.26 -22.97
CA PHE A 662 -37.23 -0.33 -23.97
C PHE A 662 -37.76 1.08 -23.72
N ASP A 663 -36.87 2.00 -23.38
CA ASP A 663 -37.16 3.44 -23.28
C ASP A 663 -36.12 4.21 -24.14
N PRO A 664 -36.54 4.85 -25.22
CA PRO A 664 -35.64 5.61 -26.09
C PRO A 664 -34.86 6.73 -25.36
N LYS A 665 -35.41 7.27 -24.27
CA LYS A 665 -34.78 8.36 -23.50
C LYS A 665 -33.86 7.88 -22.42
N ASN A 666 -34.20 6.77 -21.76
CA ASN A 666 -33.47 6.27 -20.58
C ASN A 666 -32.61 5.02 -20.85
N GLY A 667 -32.59 4.53 -22.08
CA GLY A 667 -31.84 3.37 -22.51
C GLY A 667 -32.16 2.10 -21.71
N ALA A 668 -31.18 1.39 -21.20
CA ALA A 668 -31.33 0.16 -20.43
C ALA A 668 -31.63 0.36 -18.93
N ARG A 669 -31.72 1.59 -18.42
CA ARG A 669 -31.99 1.84 -16.97
C ARG A 669 -33.32 1.19 -16.50
N PRO A 670 -34.43 1.22 -17.27
CA PRO A 670 -35.68 0.58 -16.85
C PRO A 670 -35.59 -0.94 -16.75
N VAL A 671 -34.69 -1.59 -17.50
CA VAL A 671 -34.54 -3.06 -17.56
C VAL A 671 -34.31 -3.65 -16.17
N ASN A 672 -33.39 -3.13 -15.38
CA ASN A 672 -33.12 -3.66 -14.05
C ASN A 672 -34.36 -3.58 -13.14
N ARG A 673 -35.08 -2.45 -13.18
CA ARG A 673 -36.26 -2.27 -12.37
C ARG A 673 -37.40 -3.23 -12.79
N ILE A 674 -37.51 -3.47 -14.08
CA ILE A 674 -38.55 -4.40 -14.59
C ILE A 674 -38.20 -5.83 -14.23
N LEU A 675 -36.97 -6.25 -14.37
CA LEU A 675 -36.51 -7.58 -13.95
C LEU A 675 -36.66 -7.76 -12.44
N GLN A 676 -36.36 -6.74 -11.64
CA GLN A 676 -36.62 -6.78 -10.21
C GLN A 676 -38.10 -7.02 -9.91
N THR A 677 -38.98 -6.18 -10.44
CA THR A 677 -40.44 -6.25 -10.13
C THR A 677 -41.08 -7.49 -10.71
N GLU A 678 -40.76 -7.91 -11.95
CA GLU A 678 -41.46 -8.98 -12.63
C GLU A 678 -40.87 -10.38 -12.40
N ILE A 679 -39.61 -10.47 -11.99
CA ILE A 679 -38.91 -11.74 -11.73
C ILE A 679 -38.45 -11.84 -10.26
N GLU A 680 -37.60 -10.93 -9.79
CA GLU A 680 -36.97 -11.09 -8.46
C GLU A 680 -37.97 -10.96 -7.32
N ASP A 681 -38.84 -9.93 -7.31
CA ASP A 681 -39.84 -9.75 -6.26
C ASP A 681 -40.79 -10.96 -6.19
N ARG A 682 -41.23 -11.48 -7.37
CA ARG A 682 -42.10 -12.67 -7.43
C ARG A 682 -41.41 -13.95 -6.99
N LEU A 683 -40.11 -14.09 -7.27
CA LEU A 683 -39.31 -15.20 -6.75
C LEU A 683 -39.22 -15.13 -5.23
N THR A 684 -38.99 -13.90 -4.71
CA THR A 684 -38.90 -13.66 -3.28
C THR A 684 -40.20 -14.06 -2.57
N ASP A 685 -41.37 -13.65 -3.12
CA ASP A 685 -42.66 -14.01 -2.56
C ASP A 685 -42.84 -15.54 -2.54
N LEU A 686 -42.52 -16.24 -3.64
CA LEU A 686 -42.67 -17.70 -3.73
C LEU A 686 -41.73 -18.46 -2.78
N ILE A 687 -40.53 -17.96 -2.56
CA ILE A 687 -39.58 -18.58 -1.65
C ILE A 687 -39.97 -18.33 -0.18
N LEU A 688 -40.43 -17.11 0.15
CA LEU A 688 -40.90 -16.75 1.49
C LEU A 688 -42.19 -17.47 1.89
N ASP A 689 -43.11 -17.67 0.93
CA ASP A 689 -44.36 -18.41 1.14
C ASP A 689 -44.17 -19.93 1.17
N GLU A 690 -42.89 -20.42 1.12
CA GLU A 690 -42.55 -21.84 1.05
C GLU A 690 -43.29 -22.61 -0.07
N SER A 691 -43.75 -21.88 -1.10
CA SER A 691 -44.50 -22.44 -2.22
C SER A 691 -43.63 -23.23 -3.20
N VAL A 692 -42.27 -23.07 -3.08
CA VAL A 692 -41.26 -23.71 -3.95
C VAL A 692 -40.26 -24.47 -3.09
N LYS A 693 -39.96 -25.71 -3.48
CA LYS A 693 -38.98 -26.57 -2.83
C LYS A 693 -37.67 -26.59 -3.61
N ALA A 694 -36.57 -26.87 -2.91
CA ALA A 694 -35.29 -27.08 -3.59
C ALA A 694 -35.37 -28.21 -4.60
N GLY A 695 -34.98 -27.92 -5.84
CA GLY A 695 -35.08 -28.82 -6.99
C GLY A 695 -36.29 -28.58 -7.89
N ASP A 696 -37.24 -27.68 -7.53
CA ASP A 696 -38.33 -27.31 -8.39
C ASP A 696 -37.89 -26.34 -9.50
N THR A 697 -38.52 -26.44 -10.67
CA THR A 697 -38.34 -25.53 -11.81
C THR A 697 -39.46 -24.50 -11.86
N ILE A 698 -39.09 -23.21 -11.80
CA ILE A 698 -39.95 -22.05 -11.80
C ILE A 698 -40.02 -21.49 -13.23
N LEU A 699 -41.16 -21.66 -13.90
CA LEU A 699 -41.38 -21.19 -15.26
C LEU A 699 -42.09 -19.83 -15.27
N PHE A 700 -41.45 -18.84 -15.89
CA PHE A 700 -42.00 -17.50 -16.14
C PHE A 700 -42.58 -17.42 -17.57
N SER A 701 -43.84 -17.14 -17.71
CA SER A 701 -44.54 -17.02 -19.00
C SER A 701 -45.35 -15.72 -19.08
N LYS A 702 -45.65 -15.23 -20.31
CA LYS A 702 -46.45 -14.01 -20.52
C LYS A 702 -47.93 -14.27 -20.22
N LYS A 703 -48.56 -13.38 -19.44
CA LYS A 703 -50.03 -13.28 -19.28
C LYS A 703 -50.46 -11.91 -19.77
N LYS A 704 -51.74 -11.78 -20.25
CA LYS A 704 -52.29 -10.57 -20.92
C LYS A 704 -51.76 -9.19 -20.53
N ALA A 705 -51.40 -8.96 -19.26
CA ALA A 705 -50.87 -7.69 -18.78
C ALA A 705 -49.66 -7.84 -17.82
N GLY A 706 -48.99 -9.01 -17.74
CA GLY A 706 -47.89 -9.23 -16.83
C GLY A 706 -47.24 -10.62 -17.00
N VAL A 707 -46.46 -11.03 -16.04
CA VAL A 707 -45.77 -12.31 -16.01
C VAL A 707 -46.59 -13.30 -15.16
N LYS A 708 -46.82 -14.52 -15.65
CA LYS A 708 -47.39 -15.65 -14.90
C LYS A 708 -46.24 -16.55 -14.45
N VAL A 709 -46.30 -16.97 -13.21
CA VAL A 709 -45.36 -17.97 -12.68
C VAL A 709 -46.05 -19.32 -12.57
N THR A 710 -45.37 -20.37 -12.96
CA THR A 710 -45.85 -21.76 -12.86
C THR A 710 -44.69 -22.59 -12.27
N ILE A 711 -44.98 -23.37 -11.24
CA ILE A 711 -44.01 -24.23 -10.57
C ILE A 711 -44.16 -25.64 -11.15
N ARG A 712 -43.07 -26.28 -11.53
CA ARG A 712 -42.98 -27.66 -11.97
C ARG A 712 -42.11 -28.45 -10.99
N SER A 713 -42.64 -29.54 -10.48
CA SER A 713 -41.87 -30.45 -9.65
C SER A 713 -41.03 -31.40 -10.52
N PRO A 714 -39.86 -31.90 -10.04
CA PRO A 714 -39.01 -32.82 -10.80
C PRO A 714 -39.75 -34.11 -11.24
N LYS A 715 -40.84 -34.50 -10.57
CA LYS A 715 -41.70 -35.64 -10.96
C LYS A 715 -42.57 -35.37 -12.16
N GLU A 716 -42.95 -34.14 -12.43
CA GLU A 716 -43.79 -33.75 -13.59
C GLU A 716 -42.92 -33.55 -14.86
N GLU A 717 -41.66 -33.20 -14.72
CA GLU A 717 -40.71 -33.13 -15.86
C GLU A 717 -40.42 -34.51 -16.45
N ALA A 718 -40.29 -35.55 -15.63
CA ALA A 718 -40.05 -36.91 -16.11
C ALA A 718 -41.22 -37.47 -16.94
N LEU A 719 -42.44 -37.05 -16.66
CA LEU A 719 -43.65 -37.47 -17.38
C LEU A 719 -43.88 -36.70 -18.70
N SER A 720 -43.30 -35.50 -18.85
CA SER A 720 -43.46 -34.69 -20.08
C SER A 720 -42.41 -35.00 -21.17
N VAL A 721 -41.37 -35.76 -20.85
CA VAL A 721 -40.34 -36.21 -21.82
C VAL A 721 -40.70 -37.56 -22.45
N GLU A 722 -41.64 -38.33 -21.85
CA GLU A 722 -42.10 -39.62 -22.38
C GLU A 722 -43.42 -39.50 -23.22
N SER A 723 -43.97 -38.31 -23.36
CA SER A 723 -45.14 -38.05 -24.23
C SER A 723 -44.74 -37.17 -25.44
#